data_7fdfc3944253b75273fa9b44445b3a63
#
_entry.id   7fdfc3944253b75273fa9b44445b3a63
#
_cell.length_a   1.000
_cell.length_b   1.000
_cell.length_c   1.000
_cell.angle_alpha   90.00
_cell.angle_beta   90.00
_cell.angle_gamma   90.00
#
_symmetry.space_group_name_H-M   'P 1'
#
loop_
_entity.id
_entity.type
_entity.pdbx_description
1 polymer ?
#
loop_
_entity_poly.entity_id
_entity_poly.type
_entity_poly.pdbx_seq_one_letter_code
_entity_poly.pdbx_strand_id
1 'polypeptide(L)'
;MKHVIIGMAGHVDHGKTELVKALTGVDTDRLAEEKKRGITIDLGFARLDFPDGSCASIVDVPGHERFIKNMLAGAGGVDLAMLVVAADEGFMPQTVEHLDILQLLGVKDGLIVLTKTDLVDEDWLNMLEEDVKSRVKDTFLEDKPILRTSVRTGEGIEALREALHVLTLHAEEKSARTPFRLPIDRVFSVDGFGTIVTGTLIDGHIAVGDEAQLMPLGNQCRVRNLQVHGRDVSAVYAGQRAAVNLAGIKKESISRGDVLCRTDSMQPSLMLDVKLQNLPDSKRIIESGSRLHLYHGAAVRLAKAVLLDRDALRPGESCYAQLRLSEALAARQGDRFVVRFYSPLETVGGGMILDEHPYRHKRNDARVIASLAVRESGSDEAKLVQAVGERGADGMTLADLAACFDEPEEKLVEMLAVLCARGKLVEIAPSRYLTSSTLDRLWTDCETMLTKYHREHPLHTGMRLAEARQRLLRGKARENADAILACFAREGKLTLTAEHCALADFSVHLTKRQSAIREELLRTCRAAGILGKKQDALCALFDKKDRVECARMLESLLSTGELVLLTPELCVEKSVLDAVDARVKAWFETHDTLTLGEFRDALGTSRDHALLVLEYYDRRGILRREGDVRRPGARFGEIEK
;
A
#
# COMPACT_ATOMS: atom_id res chain seq x y z
N MET A 1 -20.82 16.63 -9.91
CA MET A 1 -20.60 17.89 -10.69
C MET A 1 -19.11 17.96 -10.94
N LYS A 2 -18.69 18.06 -12.19
CA LYS A 2 -17.29 18.03 -12.60
C LYS A 2 -16.60 19.34 -12.23
N HIS A 3 -15.43 19.27 -11.60
CA HIS A 3 -14.63 20.45 -11.23
C HIS A 3 -13.30 20.40 -11.96
N VAL A 4 -13.12 21.30 -12.93
CA VAL A 4 -11.97 21.37 -13.81
C VAL A 4 -11.13 22.58 -13.48
N ILE A 5 -9.82 22.43 -13.49
CA ILE A 5 -8.84 23.48 -13.22
C ILE A 5 -8.12 23.82 -14.53
N ILE A 6 -8.21 25.08 -14.94
CA ILE A 6 -7.52 25.62 -16.11
C ILE A 6 -6.30 26.39 -15.62
N GLY A 7 -5.09 25.94 -15.96
CA GLY A 7 -3.84 26.62 -15.65
C GLY A 7 -3.43 27.58 -16.77
N MET A 8 -3.18 28.83 -16.43
CA MET A 8 -2.59 29.80 -17.36
C MET A 8 -1.09 29.53 -17.52
N ALA A 9 -0.55 29.73 -18.69
CA ALA A 9 0.89 29.64 -18.95
C ALA A 9 1.28 30.70 -20.00
N GLY A 10 2.52 31.15 -20.00
CA GLY A 10 3.02 32.15 -20.97
C GLY A 10 3.90 33.20 -20.31
N HIS A 11 4.58 33.99 -21.15
CA HIS A 11 5.54 35.00 -20.71
C HIS A 11 4.92 36.10 -19.84
N VAL A 12 5.77 36.86 -19.13
CA VAL A 12 5.33 38.09 -18.46
C VAL A 12 4.82 39.07 -19.55
N ASP A 13 3.86 39.93 -19.21
CA ASP A 13 3.26 40.93 -20.11
C ASP A 13 2.50 40.36 -21.34
N HIS A 14 2.35 39.04 -21.47
CA HIS A 14 1.51 38.43 -22.53
C HIS A 14 0.01 38.58 -22.27
N GLY A 15 -0.43 39.30 -21.23
CA GLY A 15 -1.81 39.63 -20.99
C GLY A 15 -2.62 38.53 -20.30
N LYS A 16 -1.98 37.58 -19.59
CA LYS A 16 -2.67 36.49 -18.86
C LYS A 16 -3.74 37.00 -17.91
N THR A 17 -3.37 37.88 -17.00
CA THR A 17 -4.27 38.45 -15.96
C THR A 17 -5.41 39.24 -16.57
N GLU A 18 -5.13 40.05 -17.63
CA GLU A 18 -6.17 40.80 -18.34
C GLU A 18 -7.14 39.85 -19.09
N LEU A 19 -6.63 38.76 -19.65
CA LEU A 19 -7.46 37.72 -20.28
C LEU A 19 -8.38 37.03 -19.26
N VAL A 20 -7.86 36.68 -18.08
CA VAL A 20 -8.68 36.12 -16.98
C VAL A 20 -9.77 37.11 -16.58
N LYS A 21 -9.43 38.39 -16.46
CA LYS A 21 -10.40 39.44 -16.11
C LYS A 21 -11.47 39.62 -17.20
N ALA A 22 -11.10 39.54 -18.50
CA ALA A 22 -12.05 39.59 -19.60
C ALA A 22 -13.03 38.39 -19.60
N LEU A 23 -12.54 37.20 -19.27
CA LEU A 23 -13.34 35.96 -19.19
C LEU A 23 -14.26 35.89 -17.97
N THR A 24 -13.79 36.38 -16.81
CA THR A 24 -14.45 36.11 -15.51
C THR A 24 -15.00 37.38 -14.82
N GLY A 25 -14.57 38.56 -15.24
CA GLY A 25 -14.82 39.83 -14.55
C GLY A 25 -14.00 40.03 -13.28
N VAL A 26 -13.12 39.08 -12.90
CA VAL A 26 -12.34 39.11 -11.66
C VAL A 26 -10.90 39.53 -11.94
N ASP A 27 -10.44 40.56 -11.24
CA ASP A 27 -9.03 40.98 -11.25
C ASP A 27 -8.26 40.07 -10.26
N THR A 28 -7.35 39.24 -10.79
CA THR A 28 -6.56 38.28 -10.01
C THR A 28 -5.37 38.89 -9.30
N ASP A 29 -4.92 40.09 -9.69
CA ASP A 29 -3.84 40.82 -9.02
C ASP A 29 -4.37 41.49 -7.74
N ARG A 30 -3.99 40.93 -6.59
CA ARG A 30 -4.51 41.35 -5.27
C ARG A 30 -3.51 42.17 -4.48
N LEU A 31 -2.21 41.95 -4.71
CA LEU A 31 -1.16 42.62 -3.97
C LEU A 31 -0.97 44.06 -4.50
N ALA A 32 -0.79 45.01 -3.57
CA ALA A 32 -0.50 46.39 -3.97
C ALA A 32 0.81 46.48 -4.82
N GLU A 33 1.73 45.58 -4.60
CA GLU A 33 2.99 45.48 -5.35
C GLU A 33 2.76 44.98 -6.80
N GLU A 34 1.84 44.03 -7.01
CA GLU A 34 1.44 43.56 -8.35
C GLU A 34 0.85 44.72 -9.16
N LYS A 35 -0.11 45.43 -8.58
CA LYS A 35 -0.76 46.59 -9.22
C LYS A 35 0.21 47.73 -9.51
N LYS A 36 1.24 47.93 -8.65
CA LYS A 36 2.24 48.97 -8.85
C LYS A 36 3.26 48.60 -9.92
N ARG A 37 3.61 47.33 -10.03
CA ARG A 37 4.63 46.82 -10.96
C ARG A 37 4.03 46.32 -12.28
N GLY A 38 2.74 46.08 -12.36
CA GLY A 38 2.06 45.47 -13.50
C GLY A 38 2.41 44.01 -13.76
N ILE A 39 2.93 43.29 -12.72
CA ILE A 39 3.35 41.90 -12.86
C ILE A 39 2.70 41.04 -11.76
N THR A 40 2.18 39.90 -12.09
CA THR A 40 1.66 38.91 -11.15
C THR A 40 2.80 38.27 -10.36
N ILE A 41 2.75 38.29 -9.04
CA ILE A 41 3.77 37.76 -8.11
C ILE A 41 3.32 36.46 -7.48
N ASP A 42 2.06 36.41 -7.04
CA ASP A 42 1.47 35.24 -6.38
C ASP A 42 0.36 34.63 -7.24
N LEU A 43 -0.13 33.46 -6.86
CA LEU A 43 -1.21 32.78 -7.56
C LEU A 43 -2.52 33.58 -7.52
N GLY A 44 -3.08 33.84 -8.69
CA GLY A 44 -4.43 34.37 -8.86
C GLY A 44 -5.44 33.24 -9.07
N PHE A 45 -6.67 33.42 -8.61
CA PHE A 45 -7.72 32.42 -8.77
C PHE A 45 -9.01 33.11 -9.17
N ALA A 46 -9.64 32.62 -10.23
CA ALA A 46 -10.94 33.08 -10.69
C ALA A 46 -11.84 31.91 -11.03
N ARG A 47 -13.13 32.14 -10.96
CA ARG A 47 -14.16 31.18 -11.37
C ARG A 47 -14.71 31.60 -12.73
N LEU A 48 -14.76 30.66 -13.66
CA LEU A 48 -15.39 30.80 -14.95
C LEU A 48 -16.69 29.99 -14.95
N ASP A 49 -17.82 30.70 -15.05
CA ASP A 49 -19.14 30.09 -15.13
C ASP A 49 -19.57 29.94 -16.60
N PHE A 50 -20.19 28.81 -16.94
CA PHE A 50 -20.69 28.52 -18.27
C PHE A 50 -22.23 28.59 -18.32
N PRO A 51 -22.84 28.77 -19.52
CA PRO A 51 -24.29 28.95 -19.68
C PRO A 51 -25.14 27.76 -19.21
N ASP A 52 -24.59 26.55 -19.22
CA ASP A 52 -25.22 25.31 -18.76
C ASP A 52 -25.21 25.12 -17.22
N GLY A 53 -24.63 26.07 -16.49
CA GLY A 53 -24.44 26.02 -15.04
C GLY A 53 -23.22 25.26 -14.57
N SER A 54 -22.42 24.68 -15.47
CA SER A 54 -21.10 24.15 -15.15
C SER A 54 -20.10 25.29 -14.91
N CYS A 55 -18.96 24.97 -14.27
CA CYS A 55 -17.94 25.95 -14.00
C CYS A 55 -16.53 25.33 -14.01
N ALA A 56 -15.55 26.16 -14.30
CA ALA A 56 -14.15 25.84 -14.16
C ALA A 56 -13.44 26.82 -13.22
N SER A 57 -12.33 26.39 -12.61
CA SER A 57 -11.45 27.25 -11.83
C SER A 57 -10.25 27.64 -12.70
N ILE A 58 -10.00 28.94 -12.87
CA ILE A 58 -8.81 29.43 -13.55
C ILE A 58 -7.74 29.73 -12.50
N VAL A 59 -6.52 29.22 -12.74
CA VAL A 59 -5.31 29.53 -11.95
C VAL A 59 -4.43 30.43 -12.80
N ASP A 60 -4.34 31.70 -12.42
CA ASP A 60 -3.45 32.67 -13.01
C ASP A 60 -2.07 32.57 -12.35
N VAL A 61 -1.06 32.20 -13.11
CA VAL A 61 0.29 31.98 -12.60
C VAL A 61 1.21 33.11 -12.98
N PRO A 62 2.16 33.49 -12.11
CA PRO A 62 3.15 34.50 -12.43
C PRO A 62 4.03 34.05 -13.62
N GLY A 63 4.26 34.98 -14.58
CA GLY A 63 5.07 34.71 -15.76
C GLY A 63 6.58 34.79 -15.54
N HIS A 64 7.04 35.51 -14.53
CA HIS A 64 8.46 35.82 -14.34
C HIS A 64 9.23 34.65 -13.67
N GLU A 65 10.45 34.34 -14.17
CA GLU A 65 11.30 33.22 -13.71
C GLU A 65 11.55 33.17 -12.18
N ARG A 66 11.60 34.34 -11.50
CA ARG A 66 11.77 34.44 -10.05
C ARG A 66 10.60 33.81 -9.27
N PHE A 67 9.43 33.71 -9.90
CA PHE A 67 8.21 33.23 -9.28
C PHE A 67 7.78 31.83 -9.74
N ILE A 68 8.63 31.09 -10.45
CA ILE A 68 8.37 29.72 -10.90
C ILE A 68 7.95 28.80 -9.75
N LYS A 69 8.49 28.99 -8.52
CA LYS A 69 8.03 28.25 -7.33
C LYS A 69 6.53 28.46 -7.03
N ASN A 70 6.00 29.64 -7.34
CA ASN A 70 4.58 29.94 -7.16
C ASN A 70 3.78 29.32 -8.31
N MET A 71 4.28 29.43 -9.54
CA MET A 71 3.72 28.75 -10.70
C MET A 71 3.59 27.23 -10.46
N LEU A 72 4.66 26.56 -10.01
CA LEU A 72 4.66 25.13 -9.71
C LEU A 72 3.66 24.75 -8.63
N ALA A 73 3.50 25.60 -7.60
CA ALA A 73 2.50 25.39 -6.55
C ALA A 73 1.06 25.48 -7.07
N GLY A 74 0.81 26.30 -8.06
CA GLY A 74 -0.51 26.45 -8.70
C GLY A 74 -0.79 25.42 -9.79
N ALA A 75 0.26 24.95 -10.48
CA ALA A 75 0.13 23.98 -11.56
C ALA A 75 -0.12 22.55 -11.09
N GLY A 76 0.09 22.26 -9.81
CA GLY A 76 -0.28 20.97 -9.22
C GLY A 76 -1.80 20.77 -9.21
N GLY A 77 -2.29 19.84 -10.03
CA GLY A 77 -3.73 19.54 -10.17
C GLY A 77 -4.43 20.26 -11.32
N VAL A 78 -3.70 20.95 -12.19
CA VAL A 78 -4.21 21.52 -13.45
C VAL A 78 -4.64 20.40 -14.39
N ASP A 79 -5.85 20.52 -14.91
CA ASP A 79 -6.44 19.57 -15.86
C ASP A 79 -6.28 20.00 -17.30
N LEU A 80 -6.42 21.30 -17.55
CA LEU A 80 -6.34 21.93 -18.87
C LEU A 80 -5.34 23.10 -18.87
N ALA A 81 -4.54 23.22 -19.90
CA ALA A 81 -3.63 24.34 -20.06
C ALA A 81 -4.21 25.40 -21.01
N MET A 82 -4.02 26.67 -20.67
CA MET A 82 -4.23 27.80 -21.55
C MET A 82 -2.87 28.49 -21.76
N LEU A 83 -2.22 28.20 -22.91
CA LEU A 83 -0.93 28.77 -23.25
C LEU A 83 -1.14 30.12 -23.95
N VAL A 84 -0.68 31.20 -23.34
CA VAL A 84 -0.89 32.57 -23.80
C VAL A 84 0.38 33.14 -24.47
N VAL A 85 0.25 33.59 -25.70
CA VAL A 85 1.31 34.18 -26.50
C VAL A 85 0.82 35.53 -26.99
N ALA A 86 1.58 36.60 -26.73
CA ALA A 86 1.25 37.93 -27.24
C ALA A 86 1.67 38.06 -28.72
N ALA A 87 0.79 38.57 -29.55
CA ALA A 87 1.01 38.66 -30.98
C ALA A 87 2.15 39.62 -31.37
N ASP A 88 2.40 40.63 -30.56
CA ASP A 88 3.47 41.63 -30.75
C ASP A 88 4.88 41.12 -30.39
N GLU A 89 4.97 40.08 -29.51
CA GLU A 89 6.24 39.55 -29.02
C GLU A 89 6.55 38.12 -29.48
N GLY A 90 5.51 37.32 -29.76
CA GLY A 90 5.65 35.94 -30.19
C GLY A 90 6.03 34.97 -29.07
N PHE A 91 6.62 33.83 -29.42
CA PHE A 91 6.93 32.75 -28.47
C PHE A 91 8.24 33.03 -27.71
N MET A 92 8.15 33.38 -26.46
CA MET A 92 9.24 33.85 -25.61
C MET A 92 9.84 32.75 -24.71
N PRO A 93 11.07 32.88 -24.18
CA PRO A 93 11.73 31.82 -23.39
C PRO A 93 10.93 31.31 -22.17
N GLN A 94 10.20 32.20 -21.48
CA GLN A 94 9.37 31.78 -20.35
C GLN A 94 8.13 30.99 -20.80
N THR A 95 7.65 31.21 -22.03
CA THR A 95 6.58 30.41 -22.62
C THR A 95 7.03 28.96 -22.82
N VAL A 96 8.31 28.78 -23.29
CA VAL A 96 8.93 27.45 -23.40
C VAL A 96 9.01 26.78 -22.03
N GLU A 97 9.60 27.46 -21.03
CA GLU A 97 9.74 26.89 -19.68
C GLU A 97 8.38 26.51 -19.06
N HIS A 98 7.34 27.31 -19.26
CA HIS A 98 5.99 27.02 -18.77
C HIS A 98 5.38 25.80 -19.49
N LEU A 99 5.57 25.67 -20.80
CA LEU A 99 5.12 24.53 -21.58
C LEU A 99 5.80 23.24 -21.10
N ASP A 100 7.12 23.27 -20.91
CA ASP A 100 7.90 22.16 -20.37
C ASP A 100 7.41 21.73 -18.99
N ILE A 101 7.16 22.69 -18.09
CA ILE A 101 6.65 22.42 -16.75
C ILE A 101 5.27 21.75 -16.82
N LEU A 102 4.35 22.24 -17.64
CA LEU A 102 3.02 21.64 -17.80
C LEU A 102 3.12 20.21 -18.35
N GLN A 103 4.02 19.95 -19.28
CA GLN A 103 4.27 18.62 -19.83
C GLN A 103 4.86 17.68 -18.75
N LEU A 104 5.83 18.13 -17.96
CA LEU A 104 6.39 17.37 -16.85
C LEU A 104 5.33 17.05 -15.78
N LEU A 105 4.41 17.98 -15.53
CA LEU A 105 3.29 17.79 -14.61
C LEU A 105 2.17 16.90 -15.17
N GLY A 106 2.29 16.49 -16.45
CA GLY A 106 1.41 15.52 -17.07
C GLY A 106 0.05 16.09 -17.50
N VAL A 107 -0.02 17.39 -17.75
CA VAL A 107 -1.19 18.00 -18.40
C VAL A 107 -1.35 17.40 -19.79
N LYS A 108 -2.57 16.94 -20.12
CA LYS A 108 -2.83 16.18 -21.36
C LYS A 108 -3.59 16.96 -22.41
N ASP A 109 -4.25 18.07 -22.03
CA ASP A 109 -5.13 18.81 -22.92
C ASP A 109 -5.09 20.31 -22.63
N GLY A 110 -5.51 21.11 -23.62
CA GLY A 110 -5.51 22.54 -23.51
C GLY A 110 -5.74 23.25 -24.83
N LEU A 111 -5.47 24.55 -24.85
CA LEU A 111 -5.54 25.38 -26.04
C LEU A 111 -4.47 26.50 -26.00
N ILE A 112 -4.27 27.14 -27.14
CA ILE A 112 -3.32 28.24 -27.31
C ILE A 112 -4.11 29.51 -27.58
N VAL A 113 -3.73 30.61 -26.95
CA VAL A 113 -4.38 31.92 -27.13
C VAL A 113 -3.35 32.92 -27.59
N LEU A 114 -3.56 33.49 -28.78
CA LEU A 114 -2.83 34.66 -29.26
C LEU A 114 -3.55 35.91 -28.74
N THR A 115 -2.87 36.67 -27.90
CA THR A 115 -3.39 37.93 -27.34
C THR A 115 -2.85 39.14 -28.09
N LYS A 116 -3.43 40.33 -27.85
CA LYS A 116 -3.01 41.59 -28.43
C LYS A 116 -3.07 41.56 -29.96
N THR A 117 -3.97 40.81 -30.56
CA THR A 117 -4.07 40.68 -32.03
C THR A 117 -4.39 41.98 -32.74
N ASP A 118 -4.95 42.96 -32.01
CA ASP A 118 -5.21 44.33 -32.50
C ASP A 118 -3.96 45.17 -32.74
N LEU A 119 -2.75 44.71 -32.36
CA LEU A 119 -1.49 45.43 -32.50
C LEU A 119 -0.72 45.07 -33.77
N VAL A 120 -1.13 44.02 -34.50
CA VAL A 120 -0.40 43.45 -35.62
C VAL A 120 -1.34 43.21 -36.81
N ASP A 121 -0.78 43.04 -37.99
CA ASP A 121 -1.57 42.74 -39.18
C ASP A 121 -1.82 41.24 -39.39
N GLU A 122 -2.68 40.91 -40.35
CA GLU A 122 -3.13 39.54 -40.62
C GLU A 122 -1.98 38.63 -41.13
N ASP A 123 -1.08 39.18 -41.92
CA ASP A 123 0.07 38.42 -42.48
C ASP A 123 1.01 38.00 -41.34
N TRP A 124 1.26 38.89 -40.40
CA TRP A 124 2.05 38.59 -39.20
C TRP A 124 1.36 37.54 -38.31
N LEU A 125 0.04 37.64 -38.11
CA LEU A 125 -0.71 36.65 -37.33
C LEU A 125 -0.62 35.25 -37.92
N ASN A 126 -0.73 35.13 -39.25
CA ASN A 126 -0.61 33.85 -39.94
C ASN A 126 0.79 33.26 -39.79
N MET A 127 1.84 34.07 -39.92
CA MET A 127 3.22 33.65 -39.72
C MET A 127 3.47 33.23 -38.28
N LEU A 128 2.93 33.95 -37.29
CA LEU A 128 3.06 33.61 -35.88
C LEU A 128 2.35 32.30 -35.55
N GLU A 129 1.17 32.04 -36.10
CA GLU A 129 0.49 30.76 -35.91
C GLU A 129 1.34 29.57 -36.39
N GLU A 130 2.01 29.69 -37.50
CA GLU A 130 2.89 28.65 -38.03
C GLU A 130 4.14 28.47 -37.15
N ASP A 131 4.73 29.55 -36.61
CA ASP A 131 5.83 29.47 -35.65
C ASP A 131 5.38 28.79 -34.37
N VAL A 132 4.20 29.15 -33.83
CA VAL A 132 3.64 28.53 -32.64
C VAL A 132 3.36 27.03 -32.84
N LYS A 133 2.74 26.63 -33.97
CA LYS A 133 2.53 25.22 -34.32
C LYS A 133 3.83 24.44 -34.35
N SER A 134 4.89 25.04 -34.95
CA SER A 134 6.20 24.40 -34.99
C SER A 134 6.80 24.19 -33.60
N ARG A 135 6.61 25.12 -32.66
CA ARG A 135 7.17 25.09 -31.32
C ARG A 135 6.42 24.17 -30.36
N VAL A 136 5.12 23.97 -30.58
CA VAL A 136 4.31 23.04 -29.74
C VAL A 136 4.28 21.64 -30.31
N LYS A 137 4.97 21.38 -31.41
CA LYS A 137 5.12 20.04 -31.97
C LYS A 137 5.76 19.09 -30.97
N ASP A 138 5.33 17.83 -30.97
CA ASP A 138 5.73 16.79 -30.03
C ASP A 138 5.35 17.08 -28.54
N THR A 139 4.46 18.08 -28.32
CA THR A 139 3.90 18.38 -26.99
C THR A 139 2.42 17.99 -26.91
N PHE A 140 1.83 18.06 -25.71
CA PHE A 140 0.38 17.83 -25.53
C PHE A 140 -0.51 18.91 -26.18
N LEU A 141 0.07 20.03 -26.67
CA LEU A 141 -0.61 21.08 -27.40
C LEU A 141 -0.49 20.94 -28.93
N GLU A 142 0.17 19.90 -29.43
CA GLU A 142 0.18 19.59 -30.87
C GLU A 142 -1.27 19.37 -31.35
N ASP A 143 -1.60 19.99 -32.50
CA ASP A 143 -2.95 19.94 -33.10
C ASP A 143 -4.09 20.54 -32.24
N LYS A 144 -3.76 21.26 -31.18
CA LYS A 144 -4.78 21.94 -30.37
C LYS A 144 -5.19 23.28 -30.95
N PRO A 145 -6.43 23.77 -30.64
CA PRO A 145 -6.91 25.04 -31.19
C PRO A 145 -6.01 26.22 -30.81
N ILE A 146 -5.73 27.07 -31.79
CA ILE A 146 -5.12 28.39 -31.61
C ILE A 146 -6.23 29.43 -31.79
N LEU A 147 -6.48 30.23 -30.78
CA LEU A 147 -7.52 31.25 -30.78
C LEU A 147 -6.93 32.64 -30.70
N ARG A 148 -7.34 33.52 -31.62
CA ARG A 148 -6.95 34.92 -31.70
C ARG A 148 -7.85 35.75 -30.79
N THR A 149 -7.26 36.61 -29.96
CA THR A 149 -8.02 37.43 -29.00
C THR A 149 -7.41 38.82 -28.85
N SER A 150 -8.30 39.78 -28.60
CA SER A 150 -7.92 41.09 -28.11
C SER A 150 -8.85 41.49 -26.96
N VAL A 151 -8.29 41.64 -25.78
CA VAL A 151 -9.03 42.13 -24.61
C VAL A 151 -9.49 43.57 -24.83
N ARG A 152 -8.74 44.35 -25.60
CA ARG A 152 -9.03 45.74 -25.88
C ARG A 152 -10.25 45.93 -26.78
N THR A 153 -10.38 45.11 -27.82
CA THR A 153 -11.50 45.18 -28.77
C THR A 153 -12.67 44.27 -28.39
N GLY A 154 -12.41 43.26 -27.53
CA GLY A 154 -13.34 42.20 -27.19
C GLY A 154 -13.38 41.05 -28.21
N GLU A 155 -12.59 41.12 -29.25
CA GLU A 155 -12.54 40.12 -30.31
C GLU A 155 -12.03 38.77 -29.77
N GLY A 156 -12.68 37.67 -30.18
CA GLY A 156 -12.30 36.31 -29.88
C GLY A 156 -12.58 35.85 -28.42
N ILE A 157 -13.00 36.74 -27.50
CA ILE A 157 -13.20 36.39 -26.09
C ILE A 157 -14.36 35.39 -25.94
N GLU A 158 -15.47 35.55 -26.64
CA GLU A 158 -16.60 34.62 -26.55
C GLU A 158 -16.29 33.27 -27.20
N ALA A 159 -15.59 33.26 -28.33
CA ALA A 159 -15.09 32.03 -28.96
C ALA A 159 -14.14 31.26 -28.02
N LEU A 160 -13.27 31.97 -27.30
CA LEU A 160 -12.41 31.39 -26.29
C LEU A 160 -13.21 30.77 -25.12
N ARG A 161 -14.25 31.47 -24.64
CA ARG A 161 -15.17 30.95 -23.61
C ARG A 161 -15.83 29.65 -24.04
N GLU A 162 -16.33 29.60 -25.29
CA GLU A 162 -16.97 28.42 -25.86
C GLU A 162 -15.98 27.25 -26.01
N ALA A 163 -14.77 27.50 -26.50
CA ALA A 163 -13.72 26.48 -26.61
C ALA A 163 -13.33 25.91 -25.23
N LEU A 164 -13.19 26.76 -24.20
CA LEU A 164 -12.94 26.32 -22.83
C LEU A 164 -14.09 25.51 -22.27
N HIS A 165 -15.33 25.86 -22.58
CA HIS A 165 -16.51 25.08 -22.18
C HIS A 165 -16.45 23.66 -22.76
N VAL A 166 -16.21 23.54 -24.08
CA VAL A 166 -16.09 22.23 -24.75
C VAL A 166 -14.98 21.39 -24.12
N LEU A 167 -13.80 21.95 -23.90
CA LEU A 167 -12.68 21.23 -23.26
C LEU A 167 -13.04 20.78 -21.83
N THR A 168 -13.73 21.63 -21.07
CA THR A 168 -14.18 21.31 -19.71
C THR A 168 -15.15 20.12 -19.69
N LEU A 169 -16.03 20.00 -20.67
CA LEU A 169 -16.94 18.86 -20.79
C LEU A 169 -16.22 17.54 -21.07
N HIS A 170 -15.09 17.57 -21.80
CA HIS A 170 -14.32 16.39 -22.15
C HIS A 170 -13.25 16.01 -21.11
N ALA A 171 -12.88 16.91 -20.19
CA ALA A 171 -11.90 16.63 -19.15
C ALA A 171 -12.28 15.39 -18.31
N GLU A 172 -11.33 14.61 -17.86
CA GLU A 172 -11.55 13.45 -16.99
C GLU A 172 -12.15 13.87 -15.63
N GLU A 173 -13.08 13.10 -15.09
CA GLU A 173 -13.64 13.36 -13.75
C GLU A 173 -12.69 12.79 -12.68
N LYS A 174 -12.32 13.62 -11.71
CA LYS A 174 -11.48 13.20 -10.59
C LYS A 174 -12.24 12.28 -9.65
N SER A 175 -11.58 11.24 -9.15
CA SER A 175 -12.19 10.28 -8.24
C SER A 175 -12.56 10.93 -6.90
N ALA A 176 -13.81 10.74 -6.49
CA ALA A 176 -14.27 11.10 -5.15
C ALA A 176 -14.09 9.95 -4.13
N ARG A 177 -13.64 8.77 -4.56
CA ARG A 177 -13.52 7.57 -3.72
C ARG A 177 -12.20 7.50 -2.97
N THR A 178 -11.14 8.07 -3.54
CA THR A 178 -9.82 8.12 -2.90
C THR A 178 -9.85 8.96 -1.63
N PRO A 179 -9.02 8.65 -0.63
CA PRO A 179 -8.83 9.52 0.52
C PRO A 179 -8.40 10.93 0.08
N PHE A 180 -9.04 11.95 0.64
CA PHE A 180 -8.79 13.33 0.24
C PHE A 180 -7.34 13.76 0.49
N ARG A 181 -6.84 14.64 -0.41
CA ARG A 181 -5.55 15.33 -0.30
C ARG A 181 -5.68 16.79 -0.73
N LEU A 182 -5.22 17.70 0.12
CA LEU A 182 -5.18 19.13 -0.15
C LEU A 182 -3.76 19.65 0.14
N PRO A 183 -2.90 19.78 -0.89
CA PRO A 183 -1.61 20.47 -0.74
C PRO A 183 -1.83 21.94 -0.35
N ILE A 184 -1.16 22.37 0.71
CA ILE A 184 -1.35 23.69 1.30
C ILE A 184 -0.46 24.71 0.58
N ASP A 185 -1.06 25.72 -0.02
CA ASP A 185 -0.35 26.83 -0.66
C ASP A 185 -0.24 28.08 0.22
N ARG A 186 -1.19 28.32 1.12
CA ARG A 186 -1.16 29.43 2.08
C ARG A 186 -1.68 29.01 3.45
N VAL A 187 -1.14 29.65 4.50
CA VAL A 187 -1.56 29.49 5.90
C VAL A 187 -1.69 30.85 6.53
N PHE A 188 -2.83 31.12 7.14
CA PHE A 188 -3.05 32.36 7.88
C PHE A 188 -3.96 32.13 9.09
N SER A 189 -3.95 33.05 10.03
CA SER A 189 -4.86 33.08 11.16
C SER A 189 -5.81 34.25 11.04
N VAL A 190 -7.06 34.02 11.41
CA VAL A 190 -8.10 35.08 11.50
C VAL A 190 -8.57 35.12 12.94
N ASP A 191 -8.58 36.34 13.51
CA ASP A 191 -9.02 36.56 14.89
C ASP A 191 -10.43 36.02 15.09
N GLY A 192 -10.61 35.23 16.15
CA GLY A 192 -11.88 34.55 16.45
C GLY A 192 -12.18 33.27 15.64
N PHE A 193 -11.53 33.05 14.50
CA PHE A 193 -11.76 31.87 13.67
C PHE A 193 -10.63 30.82 13.75
N GLY A 194 -9.42 31.22 14.16
CA GLY A 194 -8.28 30.32 14.31
C GLY A 194 -7.45 30.15 13.03
N THR A 195 -6.90 28.95 12.83
CA THR A 195 -5.98 28.66 11.73
C THR A 195 -6.76 28.26 10.48
N ILE A 196 -6.47 28.94 9.36
CA ILE A 196 -7.04 28.66 8.05
C ILE A 196 -5.91 28.31 7.09
N VAL A 197 -6.11 27.23 6.35
CA VAL A 197 -5.24 26.81 5.25
C VAL A 197 -5.99 26.93 3.93
N THR A 198 -5.28 27.23 2.85
CA THR A 198 -5.84 27.18 1.52
C THR A 198 -5.05 26.24 0.62
N GLY A 199 -5.75 25.62 -0.31
CA GLY A 199 -5.18 24.72 -1.30
C GLY A 199 -6.23 24.24 -2.28
N THR A 200 -5.79 23.55 -3.30
CA THR A 200 -6.67 22.85 -4.23
C THR A 200 -6.81 21.39 -3.79
N LEU A 201 -8.03 20.90 -3.61
CA LEU A 201 -8.27 19.49 -3.32
C LEU A 201 -7.95 18.68 -4.59
N ILE A 202 -6.94 17.84 -4.52
CA ILE A 202 -6.48 17.07 -5.69
C ILE A 202 -7.14 15.69 -5.78
N ASP A 203 -7.52 15.11 -4.64
CA ASP A 203 -8.19 13.80 -4.55
C ASP A 203 -9.34 13.83 -3.56
N GLY A 204 -10.33 12.98 -3.77
CA GLY A 204 -11.40 12.67 -2.83
C GLY A 204 -12.37 13.82 -2.54
N HIS A 205 -12.94 13.81 -1.36
CA HIS A 205 -13.78 14.89 -0.83
C HIS A 205 -13.54 15.07 0.67
N ILE A 206 -13.77 16.29 1.16
CA ILE A 206 -13.65 16.68 2.57
C ILE A 206 -14.91 17.40 3.01
N ALA A 207 -15.43 17.10 4.19
CA ALA A 207 -16.64 17.67 4.76
C ALA A 207 -16.36 18.38 6.10
N VAL A 208 -17.25 19.28 6.46
CA VAL A 208 -17.23 19.92 7.79
C VAL A 208 -17.41 18.85 8.86
N GLY A 209 -16.52 18.84 9.84
CA GLY A 209 -16.51 17.88 10.94
C GLY A 209 -15.55 16.70 10.74
N ASP A 210 -15.00 16.52 9.56
CA ASP A 210 -14.03 15.44 9.29
C ASP A 210 -12.78 15.57 10.15
N GLU A 211 -12.26 14.41 10.53
CA GLU A 211 -10.92 14.28 11.10
C GLU A 211 -9.89 14.27 9.97
N ALA A 212 -8.84 15.04 10.16
CA ALA A 212 -7.80 15.23 9.18
C ALA A 212 -6.41 15.17 9.83
N GLN A 213 -5.41 14.93 9.00
CA GLN A 213 -4.02 14.87 9.42
C GLN A 213 -3.16 15.76 8.53
N LEU A 214 -2.23 16.47 9.14
CA LEU A 214 -1.25 17.31 8.45
C LEU A 214 0.07 16.57 8.29
N MET A 215 0.44 16.32 7.06
CA MET A 215 1.71 15.70 6.70
C MET A 215 2.75 16.75 6.26
N PRO A 216 4.05 16.54 6.52
CA PRO A 216 4.69 15.29 6.96
C PRO A 216 4.73 15.08 8.49
N LEU A 217 4.35 16.05 9.32
CA LEU A 217 4.51 15.97 10.77
C LEU A 217 3.51 15.02 11.46
N GLY A 218 2.41 14.66 10.78
CA GLY A 218 1.41 13.74 11.32
C GLY A 218 0.46 14.38 12.35
N ASN A 219 0.40 15.71 12.44
CA ASN A 219 -0.47 16.41 13.39
C ASN A 219 -1.94 16.20 13.04
N GLN A 220 -2.72 15.69 14.00
CA GLN A 220 -4.16 15.53 13.85
C GLN A 220 -4.89 16.87 14.06
N CYS A 221 -5.94 17.09 13.29
CA CYS A 221 -6.80 18.25 13.36
C CYS A 221 -8.22 17.90 12.92
N ARG A 222 -9.15 18.83 13.11
CA ARG A 222 -10.54 18.66 12.68
C ARG A 222 -10.98 19.83 11.80
N VAL A 223 -11.72 19.53 10.76
CA VAL A 223 -12.32 20.53 9.85
C VAL A 223 -13.47 21.22 10.55
N ARG A 224 -13.33 22.52 10.80
CA ARG A 224 -14.34 23.34 11.48
C ARG A 224 -15.28 24.02 10.51
N ASN A 225 -14.75 24.54 9.41
CA ASN A 225 -15.51 25.18 8.34
C ASN A 225 -14.79 25.07 7.01
N LEU A 226 -15.53 25.13 5.93
CA LEU A 226 -15.07 25.05 4.55
C LEU A 226 -15.62 26.22 3.76
N GLN A 227 -14.77 26.85 2.93
CA GLN A 227 -15.19 27.89 2.00
C GLN A 227 -14.66 27.62 0.60
N VAL A 228 -15.52 27.81 -0.40
CA VAL A 228 -15.16 27.80 -1.82
C VAL A 228 -15.61 29.12 -2.43
N HIS A 229 -14.70 29.84 -3.08
CA HIS A 229 -14.94 31.17 -3.64
C HIS A 229 -15.60 32.17 -2.65
N GLY A 230 -15.19 32.13 -1.37
CA GLY A 230 -15.67 33.01 -0.31
C GLY A 230 -17.06 32.66 0.23
N ARG A 231 -17.64 31.53 -0.15
CA ARG A 231 -18.95 31.05 0.34
C ARG A 231 -18.74 29.81 1.20
N ASP A 232 -19.44 29.74 2.32
CA ASP A 232 -19.45 28.58 3.19
C ASP A 232 -20.13 27.40 2.48
N VAL A 233 -19.50 26.22 2.59
CA VAL A 233 -19.99 24.96 2.01
C VAL A 233 -19.88 23.83 3.03
N SER A 234 -20.72 22.81 2.91
CA SER A 234 -20.68 21.63 3.78
C SER A 234 -19.60 20.62 3.38
N ALA A 235 -19.25 20.58 2.10
CA ALA A 235 -18.22 19.68 1.56
C ALA A 235 -17.51 20.31 0.35
N VAL A 236 -16.29 19.85 0.10
CA VAL A 236 -15.43 20.23 -1.04
C VAL A 236 -14.99 18.95 -1.75
N TYR A 237 -14.94 18.97 -3.06
CA TYR A 237 -14.60 17.85 -3.93
C TYR A 237 -13.31 18.11 -4.69
N ALA A 238 -12.65 17.03 -5.15
CA ALA A 238 -11.45 17.12 -5.97
C ALA A 238 -11.65 18.05 -7.17
N GLY A 239 -10.67 18.90 -7.47
CA GLY A 239 -10.74 19.98 -8.46
C GLY A 239 -11.18 21.32 -7.90
N GLN A 240 -11.65 21.40 -6.66
CA GLN A 240 -12.05 22.67 -6.05
C GLN A 240 -10.92 23.27 -5.20
N ARG A 241 -10.74 24.57 -5.31
CA ARG A 241 -9.93 25.34 -4.37
C ARG A 241 -10.73 25.68 -3.13
N ALA A 242 -10.20 25.37 -1.96
CA ALA A 242 -10.89 25.60 -0.69
C ALA A 242 -10.03 26.36 0.31
N ALA A 243 -10.71 27.12 1.17
CA ALA A 243 -10.19 27.56 2.45
C ALA A 243 -10.77 26.64 3.53
N VAL A 244 -9.89 26.01 4.30
CA VAL A 244 -10.22 25.04 5.35
C VAL A 244 -9.86 25.62 6.70
N ASN A 245 -10.84 25.82 7.57
CA ASN A 245 -10.62 26.23 8.94
C ASN A 245 -10.38 24.98 9.79
N LEU A 246 -9.21 24.95 10.46
CA LEU A 246 -8.74 23.80 11.24
C LEU A 246 -8.83 24.08 12.73
N ALA A 247 -9.43 23.15 13.46
CA ALA A 247 -9.42 23.13 14.91
C ALA A 247 -8.30 22.24 15.45
N GLY A 248 -7.75 22.61 16.61
CA GLY A 248 -6.74 21.79 17.30
C GLY A 248 -5.30 22.03 16.86
N ILE A 249 -5.04 22.93 15.90
CA ILE A 249 -3.70 23.19 15.40
C ILE A 249 -3.38 24.68 15.31
N LYS A 250 -2.12 25.03 15.58
CA LYS A 250 -1.62 26.42 15.47
C LYS A 250 -0.98 26.66 14.11
N LYS A 251 -1.06 27.91 13.63
CA LYS A 251 -0.47 28.34 12.35
C LYS A 251 1.03 28.00 12.24
N GLU A 252 1.78 28.16 13.33
CA GLU A 252 3.23 27.96 13.39
C GLU A 252 3.64 26.49 13.15
N SER A 253 2.69 25.56 13.30
CA SER A 253 2.90 24.12 13.06
C SER A 253 2.61 23.70 11.61
N ILE A 254 2.26 24.64 10.74
CA ILE A 254 1.88 24.38 9.35
C ILE A 254 2.78 25.19 8.44
N SER A 255 3.34 24.51 7.45
CA SER A 255 4.17 25.14 6.42
C SER A 255 3.52 25.05 5.05
N ARG A 256 3.84 26.00 4.18
CA ARG A 256 3.51 25.89 2.76
C ARG A 256 4.16 24.62 2.18
N GLY A 257 3.38 23.81 1.49
CA GLY A 257 3.82 22.52 0.95
C GLY A 257 3.50 21.33 1.85
N ASP A 258 2.99 21.56 3.06
CA ASP A 258 2.35 20.49 3.83
C ASP A 258 1.07 20.02 3.14
N VAL A 259 0.63 18.80 3.45
CA VAL A 259 -0.57 18.21 2.86
C VAL A 259 -1.58 17.94 3.96
N LEU A 260 -2.78 18.50 3.83
CA LEU A 260 -3.93 18.10 4.62
C LEU A 260 -4.55 16.87 3.97
N CYS A 261 -4.64 15.76 4.71
CA CYS A 261 -5.15 14.49 4.20
C CYS A 261 -6.06 13.81 5.22
N ARG A 262 -6.76 12.77 4.78
CA ARG A 262 -7.52 11.88 5.66
C ARG A 262 -6.57 11.20 6.64
N THR A 263 -6.98 11.02 7.88
CA THR A 263 -6.20 10.34 8.91
C THR A 263 -5.74 8.96 8.43
N ASP A 264 -4.45 8.65 8.66
CA ASP A 264 -3.78 7.40 8.31
C ASP A 264 -3.76 7.03 6.81
N SER A 265 -4.10 7.99 5.92
CA SER A 265 -4.12 7.76 4.47
C SER A 265 -2.78 8.02 3.77
N MET A 266 -1.84 8.67 4.43
CA MET A 266 -0.50 8.98 3.90
C MET A 266 0.56 8.77 4.97
N GLN A 267 1.79 8.51 4.51
CA GLN A 267 2.98 8.47 5.37
C GLN A 267 4.07 9.35 4.76
N PRO A 268 4.89 10.02 5.60
CA PRO A 268 6.00 10.81 5.10
C PRO A 268 7.18 9.92 4.70
N SER A 269 7.90 10.31 3.64
CA SER A 269 9.07 9.58 3.17
C SER A 269 10.29 10.49 2.97
N LEU A 270 11.47 9.93 3.19
CA LEU A 270 12.77 10.54 2.89
C LEU A 270 13.39 10.00 1.60
N MET A 271 12.73 9.07 0.94
CA MET A 271 13.17 8.46 -0.33
C MET A 271 11.98 8.25 -1.25
N LEU A 272 12.18 8.48 -2.53
CA LEU A 272 11.19 8.26 -3.58
C LEU A 272 11.87 7.51 -4.73
N ASP A 273 11.26 6.45 -5.24
CA ASP A 273 11.65 5.89 -6.52
C ASP A 273 10.81 6.54 -7.62
N VAL A 274 11.49 6.99 -8.66
CA VAL A 274 10.87 7.82 -9.68
C VAL A 274 11.28 7.41 -11.09
N LYS A 275 10.41 7.71 -12.05
CA LYS A 275 10.83 7.94 -13.44
C LYS A 275 11.28 9.38 -13.54
N LEU A 276 12.56 9.60 -13.84
CA LEU A 276 13.15 10.92 -14.00
C LEU A 276 13.44 11.18 -15.49
N GLN A 277 13.02 12.31 -15.98
CA GLN A 277 13.24 12.79 -17.35
C GLN A 277 14.04 14.08 -17.31
N ASN A 278 15.05 14.19 -18.17
CA ASN A 278 15.77 15.44 -18.44
C ASN A 278 15.14 16.12 -19.67
N LEU A 279 14.87 17.41 -19.58
CA LEU A 279 14.29 18.19 -20.69
C LEU A 279 15.19 18.16 -21.94
N PRO A 280 14.61 18.05 -23.15
CA PRO A 280 15.39 18.00 -24.38
C PRO A 280 16.29 19.22 -24.57
N ASP A 281 15.79 20.41 -24.22
CA ASP A 281 16.49 21.68 -24.37
C ASP A 281 17.39 22.05 -23.18
N SER A 282 17.46 21.17 -22.18
CA SER A 282 18.33 21.36 -21.02
C SER A 282 19.81 21.38 -21.45
N LYS A 283 20.56 22.34 -20.92
CA LYS A 283 22.03 22.40 -21.12
C LYS A 283 22.77 21.54 -20.08
N ARG A 284 22.08 20.86 -19.21
CA ARG A 284 22.63 20.15 -18.06
C ARG A 284 22.50 18.65 -18.20
N ILE A 285 23.54 17.95 -17.78
CA ILE A 285 23.51 16.50 -17.57
C ILE A 285 23.26 16.26 -16.08
N ILE A 286 22.33 15.38 -15.77
CA ILE A 286 22.07 14.95 -14.39
C ILE A 286 22.91 13.69 -14.14
N GLU A 287 23.94 13.80 -13.30
CA GLU A 287 24.78 12.67 -12.92
C GLU A 287 24.24 12.00 -11.64
N SER A 288 24.59 10.71 -11.46
CA SER A 288 24.25 10.02 -10.22
C SER A 288 24.98 10.66 -9.04
N GLY A 289 24.20 11.19 -8.09
CA GLY A 289 24.70 11.98 -6.97
C GLY A 289 24.43 13.47 -7.03
N SER A 290 23.93 13.98 -8.18
CA SER A 290 23.54 15.39 -8.35
C SER A 290 22.55 15.82 -7.28
N ARG A 291 22.71 17.08 -6.82
CA ARG A 291 21.77 17.74 -5.92
C ARG A 291 20.78 18.57 -6.73
N LEU A 292 19.50 18.34 -6.50
CA LEU A 292 18.40 18.97 -7.24
C LEU A 292 17.39 19.53 -6.23
N HIS A 293 16.76 20.65 -6.57
CA HIS A 293 15.54 21.07 -5.91
C HIS A 293 14.36 20.30 -6.50
N LEU A 294 13.71 19.49 -5.68
CA LEU A 294 12.47 18.78 -6.00
C LEU A 294 11.28 19.68 -5.67
N TYR A 295 10.42 19.92 -6.64
CA TYR A 295 9.15 20.62 -6.51
C TYR A 295 8.02 19.61 -6.67
N HIS A 296 7.20 19.49 -5.64
CA HIS A 296 6.02 18.62 -5.61
C HIS A 296 4.84 19.41 -5.02
N GLY A 297 3.87 19.76 -5.86
CA GLY A 297 2.86 20.74 -5.49
C GLY A 297 3.51 22.03 -4.97
N ALA A 298 3.12 22.51 -3.79
CA ALA A 298 3.70 23.69 -3.14
C ALA A 298 4.97 23.40 -2.32
N ALA A 299 5.35 22.12 -2.16
CA ALA A 299 6.53 21.71 -1.42
C ALA A 299 7.81 21.85 -2.25
N VAL A 300 8.89 22.29 -1.59
CA VAL A 300 10.24 22.30 -2.17
C VAL A 300 11.18 21.55 -1.23
N ARG A 301 11.88 20.54 -1.75
CA ARG A 301 12.84 19.74 -0.98
C ARG A 301 14.16 19.64 -1.73
N LEU A 302 15.26 19.64 -1.01
CA LEU A 302 16.55 19.30 -1.60
C LEU A 302 16.64 17.77 -1.71
N ALA A 303 16.94 17.29 -2.93
CA ALA A 303 17.05 15.87 -3.23
C ALA A 303 18.42 15.53 -3.79
N LYS A 304 18.96 14.37 -3.41
CA LYS A 304 20.11 13.75 -4.07
C LYS A 304 19.58 12.69 -5.05
N ALA A 305 19.82 12.87 -6.34
CA ALA A 305 19.44 11.91 -7.36
C ALA A 305 20.44 10.74 -7.42
N VAL A 306 19.96 9.51 -7.28
CA VAL A 306 20.74 8.29 -7.49
C VAL A 306 20.14 7.55 -8.67
N LEU A 307 20.80 7.60 -9.82
CA LEU A 307 20.34 6.93 -11.03
C LEU A 307 20.52 5.42 -10.88
N LEU A 308 19.46 4.65 -11.16
CA LEU A 308 19.43 3.21 -10.89
C LEU A 308 19.88 2.35 -12.07
N ASP A 309 19.69 2.84 -13.32
CA ASP A 309 19.95 2.11 -14.56
C ASP A 309 21.07 2.69 -15.42
N ARG A 310 21.67 3.81 -15.03
CA ARG A 310 22.75 4.51 -15.75
C ARG A 310 23.59 5.40 -14.84
N ASP A 311 24.67 5.97 -15.36
CA ASP A 311 25.56 6.88 -14.61
C ASP A 311 25.18 8.34 -14.78
N ALA A 312 24.69 8.70 -15.95
CA ALA A 312 24.31 10.06 -16.33
C ALA A 312 23.03 10.06 -17.16
N LEU A 313 22.21 11.08 -16.98
CA LEU A 313 20.99 11.33 -17.73
C LEU A 313 21.16 12.58 -18.57
N ARG A 314 21.26 12.40 -19.90
CA ARG A 314 21.47 13.48 -20.87
C ARG A 314 20.14 14.16 -21.21
N PRO A 315 20.19 15.35 -21.80
CA PRO A 315 19.01 16.03 -22.35
C PRO A 315 18.18 15.10 -23.25
N GLY A 316 16.87 15.11 -23.11
CA GLY A 316 15.93 14.27 -23.84
C GLY A 316 15.83 12.82 -23.37
N GLU A 317 16.68 12.38 -22.44
CA GLU A 317 16.63 11.01 -21.91
C GLU A 317 15.75 10.89 -20.65
N SER A 318 15.33 9.66 -20.36
CA SER A 318 14.67 9.30 -19.10
C SER A 318 15.31 8.07 -18.45
N CYS A 319 15.21 7.95 -17.13
CA CYS A 319 15.77 6.85 -16.36
C CYS A 319 14.95 6.54 -15.11
N TYR A 320 15.22 5.42 -14.47
CA TYR A 320 14.78 5.17 -13.12
C TYR A 320 15.79 5.74 -12.12
N ALA A 321 15.30 6.46 -11.14
CA ALA A 321 16.14 7.08 -10.11
C ALA A 321 15.52 6.96 -8.73
N GLN A 322 16.37 6.95 -7.71
CA GLN A 322 15.96 7.10 -6.33
C GLN A 322 16.33 8.51 -5.86
N LEU A 323 15.33 9.31 -5.52
CA LEU A 323 15.53 10.64 -4.94
C LEU A 323 15.59 10.53 -3.42
N ARG A 324 16.73 10.92 -2.84
CA ARG A 324 16.96 10.95 -1.39
C ARG A 324 16.81 12.36 -0.90
N LEU A 325 15.79 12.60 -0.09
CA LEU A 325 15.36 13.92 0.33
C LEU A 325 16.09 14.37 1.61
N SER A 326 16.32 15.68 1.73
CA SER A 326 16.85 16.27 2.97
C SER A 326 15.82 16.33 4.10
N GLU A 327 14.55 16.42 3.74
CA GLU A 327 13.40 16.51 4.63
C GLU A 327 12.27 15.64 4.11
N ALA A 328 11.43 15.15 5.03
CA ALA A 328 10.31 14.29 4.67
C ALA A 328 9.30 15.00 3.75
N LEU A 329 8.74 14.24 2.85
CA LEU A 329 7.70 14.65 1.92
C LEU A 329 6.55 13.65 1.98
N ALA A 330 5.32 14.13 1.96
CA ALA A 330 4.13 13.31 1.77
C ALA A 330 3.74 13.33 0.29
N ALA A 331 3.85 12.17 -0.35
CA ALA A 331 3.56 11.98 -1.77
C ALA A 331 2.88 10.64 -1.99
N ARG A 332 2.32 10.42 -3.17
CA ARG A 332 1.74 9.14 -3.60
C ARG A 332 2.35 8.69 -4.92
N GLN A 333 2.28 7.38 -5.16
CA GLN A 333 2.53 6.81 -6.47
C GLN A 333 1.67 7.51 -7.54
N GLY A 334 2.27 7.85 -8.69
CA GLY A 334 1.62 8.59 -9.77
C GLY A 334 1.75 10.10 -9.67
N ASP A 335 2.12 10.66 -8.51
CA ASP A 335 2.33 12.09 -8.38
C ASP A 335 3.45 12.57 -9.30
N ARG A 336 3.25 13.76 -9.89
CA ARG A 336 4.21 14.42 -10.76
C ARG A 336 5.07 15.40 -9.99
N PHE A 337 6.29 15.58 -10.43
CA PHE A 337 7.23 16.52 -9.84
C PHE A 337 8.11 17.17 -10.91
N VAL A 338 8.68 18.32 -10.54
CA VAL A 338 9.67 19.04 -11.34
C VAL A 338 10.96 19.12 -10.56
N VAL A 339 12.10 19.01 -11.24
CA VAL A 339 13.42 19.21 -10.65
C VAL A 339 14.13 20.39 -11.29
N ARG A 340 14.75 21.20 -10.43
CA ARG A 340 15.60 22.31 -10.82
C ARG A 340 17.02 22.10 -10.30
N PHE A 341 18.00 22.55 -11.07
CA PHE A 341 19.39 22.43 -10.66
C PHE A 341 19.66 23.30 -9.43
N TYR A 342 20.61 22.88 -8.58
CA TYR A 342 20.88 23.57 -7.32
C TYR A 342 21.45 24.97 -7.53
N SER A 343 22.41 25.12 -8.46
CA SER A 343 23.04 26.41 -8.81
C SER A 343 23.70 26.36 -10.19
N PRO A 344 23.36 27.25 -11.12
CA PRO A 344 22.21 28.18 -11.06
C PRO A 344 20.87 27.47 -11.01
N LEU A 345 19.84 28.16 -10.54
CA LEU A 345 18.48 27.61 -10.42
C LEU A 345 17.81 27.59 -11.81
N GLU A 346 17.86 26.46 -12.47
CA GLU A 346 17.37 26.22 -13.83
C GLU A 346 16.50 24.96 -13.83
N THR A 347 15.35 24.99 -14.51
CA THR A 347 14.50 23.80 -14.67
C THR A 347 15.22 22.84 -15.60
N VAL A 348 15.49 21.63 -15.11
CA VAL A 348 16.25 20.62 -15.88
C VAL A 348 15.43 19.40 -16.21
N GLY A 349 14.31 19.17 -15.53
CA GLY A 349 13.50 18.00 -15.78
C GLY A 349 12.44 17.79 -14.74
N GLY A 350 11.92 16.59 -14.68
CA GLY A 350 10.87 16.17 -13.75
C GLY A 350 10.49 14.73 -13.97
N GLY A 351 9.29 14.35 -13.55
CA GLY A 351 8.83 12.99 -13.78
C GLY A 351 7.67 12.57 -12.90
N MET A 352 7.63 11.27 -12.65
CA MET A 352 6.55 10.63 -11.90
C MET A 352 7.11 9.79 -10.75
N ILE A 353 6.46 9.84 -9.60
CA ILE A 353 6.76 9.00 -8.45
C ILE A 353 6.20 7.60 -8.70
N LEU A 354 7.05 6.59 -8.62
CA LEU A 354 6.71 5.19 -8.83
C LEU A 354 6.54 4.42 -7.52
N ASP A 355 7.31 4.82 -6.48
CA ASP A 355 7.21 4.29 -5.12
C ASP A 355 7.54 5.41 -4.12
N GLU A 356 6.62 5.66 -3.22
CA GLU A 356 6.77 6.66 -2.16
C GLU A 356 7.45 6.14 -0.90
N HIS A 357 7.59 4.81 -0.73
CA HIS A 357 8.22 4.18 0.43
C HIS A 357 9.24 3.11 0.06
N PRO A 358 10.18 3.40 -0.87
CA PRO A 358 11.11 2.40 -1.33
C PRO A 358 12.16 2.07 -0.27
N TYR A 359 12.70 0.85 -0.36
CA TYR A 359 13.96 0.52 0.30
C TYR A 359 15.13 1.14 -0.47
N ARG A 360 16.29 1.19 0.16
CA ARG A 360 17.52 1.63 -0.50
C ARG A 360 17.99 0.55 -1.50
N HIS A 361 17.97 0.91 -2.78
CA HIS A 361 18.37 0.02 -3.87
C HIS A 361 19.87 0.06 -4.17
N LYS A 362 20.37 -1.06 -4.69
CA LYS A 362 21.65 -1.11 -5.40
C LYS A 362 21.43 -0.66 -6.84
N ARG A 363 22.42 0.04 -7.39
CA ARG A 363 22.41 0.43 -8.79
C ARG A 363 22.50 -0.81 -9.69
N ASN A 364 21.87 -0.76 -10.85
CA ASN A 364 21.86 -1.82 -11.86
C ASN A 364 21.27 -3.16 -11.36
N ASP A 365 20.40 -3.15 -10.33
CA ASP A 365 19.64 -4.34 -9.96
C ASP A 365 18.47 -4.54 -10.94
N ALA A 366 18.61 -5.53 -11.81
CA ALA A 366 17.62 -5.82 -12.86
C ALA A 366 16.21 -6.08 -12.30
N ARG A 367 16.08 -6.62 -11.08
CA ARG A 367 14.78 -6.89 -10.45
C ARG A 367 14.11 -5.58 -10.04
N VAL A 368 14.87 -4.64 -9.50
CA VAL A 368 14.36 -3.31 -9.14
C VAL A 368 13.91 -2.57 -10.39
N ILE A 369 14.73 -2.56 -11.44
CA ILE A 369 14.41 -1.90 -12.71
C ILE A 369 13.13 -2.50 -13.33
N ALA A 370 13.00 -3.84 -13.34
CA ALA A 370 11.81 -4.52 -13.84
C ALA A 370 10.56 -4.19 -13.00
N SER A 371 10.69 -4.13 -11.68
CA SER A 371 9.61 -3.72 -10.78
C SER A 371 9.15 -2.30 -11.05
N LEU A 372 10.07 -1.35 -11.22
CA LEU A 372 9.74 0.04 -11.54
C LEU A 372 9.10 0.19 -12.92
N ALA A 373 9.52 -0.62 -13.90
CA ALA A 373 8.90 -0.64 -15.23
C ALA A 373 7.43 -1.09 -15.17
N VAL A 374 7.10 -2.09 -14.35
CA VAL A 374 5.71 -2.50 -14.13
C VAL A 374 4.90 -1.39 -13.47
N ARG A 375 5.45 -0.69 -12.49
CA ARG A 375 4.77 0.45 -11.83
C ARG A 375 4.54 1.62 -12.79
N GLU A 376 5.47 1.87 -13.73
CA GLU A 376 5.37 2.93 -14.72
C GLU A 376 4.29 2.66 -15.76
N SER A 377 4.35 1.50 -16.43
CA SER A 377 3.58 1.22 -17.65
C SER A 377 2.95 -0.16 -17.70
N GLY A 378 3.04 -0.94 -16.62
CA GLY A 378 2.40 -2.25 -16.55
C GLY A 378 0.87 -2.15 -16.62
N SER A 379 0.23 -3.21 -17.13
CA SER A 379 -1.22 -3.34 -17.04
C SER A 379 -1.68 -3.39 -15.58
N ASP A 380 -2.94 -3.06 -15.32
CA ASP A 380 -3.51 -3.11 -13.97
C ASP A 380 -3.38 -4.51 -13.36
N GLU A 381 -3.52 -5.57 -14.19
CA GLU A 381 -3.25 -6.96 -13.79
C GLU A 381 -1.80 -7.15 -13.32
N ALA A 382 -0.82 -6.60 -14.04
CA ALA A 382 0.60 -6.72 -13.69
C ALA A 382 0.93 -5.97 -12.39
N LYS A 383 0.38 -4.77 -12.22
CA LYS A 383 0.51 -3.96 -10.99
C LYS A 383 -0.10 -4.68 -9.80
N LEU A 384 -1.26 -5.33 -9.97
CA LEU A 384 -1.96 -6.09 -8.95
C LEU A 384 -1.14 -7.31 -8.50
N VAL A 385 -0.62 -8.10 -9.44
CA VAL A 385 0.28 -9.23 -9.14
C VAL A 385 1.54 -8.75 -8.41
N GLN A 386 2.12 -7.64 -8.82
CA GLN A 386 3.29 -7.07 -8.15
C GLN A 386 2.97 -6.64 -6.72
N ALA A 387 1.88 -5.91 -6.49
CA ALA A 387 1.48 -5.46 -5.15
C ALA A 387 1.31 -6.65 -4.18
N VAL A 388 0.63 -7.72 -4.62
CA VAL A 388 0.51 -8.96 -3.84
C VAL A 388 1.88 -9.61 -3.60
N GLY A 389 2.75 -9.64 -4.62
CA GLY A 389 4.09 -10.23 -4.53
C GLY A 389 5.01 -9.52 -3.53
N GLU A 390 4.93 -8.20 -3.44
CA GLU A 390 5.72 -7.39 -2.50
C GLU A 390 5.37 -7.65 -1.03
N ARG A 391 4.13 -8.06 -0.74
CA ARG A 391 3.70 -8.50 0.60
C ARG A 391 4.23 -9.90 0.97
N GLY A 392 4.73 -10.65 0.00
CA GLY A 392 5.28 -12.00 0.23
C GLY A 392 4.28 -12.91 0.93
N ALA A 393 4.71 -13.57 2.02
CA ALA A 393 3.87 -14.51 2.77
C ALA A 393 2.76 -13.87 3.61
N ASP A 394 2.79 -12.55 3.84
CA ASP A 394 1.68 -11.83 4.48
C ASP A 394 0.45 -11.80 3.58
N GLY A 395 0.65 -11.77 2.26
CA GLY A 395 -0.40 -11.66 1.27
C GLY A 395 -1.16 -10.34 1.33
N MET A 396 -2.19 -10.23 0.50
CA MET A 396 -3.11 -9.09 0.53
C MET A 396 -4.56 -9.57 0.55
N THR A 397 -5.38 -8.84 1.30
CA THR A 397 -6.84 -9.03 1.26
C THR A 397 -7.46 -8.17 0.15
N LEU A 398 -8.70 -8.48 -0.25
CA LEU A 398 -9.46 -7.63 -1.16
C LEU A 398 -9.57 -6.19 -0.64
N ALA A 399 -9.75 -6.01 0.66
CA ALA A 399 -9.80 -4.69 1.30
C ALA A 399 -8.46 -3.94 1.19
N ASP A 400 -7.32 -4.65 1.37
CA ASP A 400 -5.99 -4.05 1.18
C ASP A 400 -5.80 -3.58 -0.27
N LEU A 401 -6.27 -4.40 -1.23
CA LEU A 401 -6.19 -4.09 -2.66
C LEU A 401 -7.09 -2.90 -3.02
N ALA A 402 -8.32 -2.86 -2.52
CA ALA A 402 -9.24 -1.74 -2.73
C ALA A 402 -8.71 -0.41 -2.13
N ALA A 403 -7.89 -0.47 -1.09
CA ALA A 403 -7.22 0.70 -0.54
C ALA A 403 -6.04 1.21 -1.39
N CYS A 404 -5.42 0.31 -2.19
CA CYS A 404 -4.26 0.63 -3.04
C CYS A 404 -4.64 1.01 -4.48
N PHE A 405 -5.74 0.48 -4.99
CA PHE A 405 -6.20 0.66 -6.36
C PHE A 405 -7.50 1.47 -6.38
N ASP A 406 -7.56 2.51 -7.23
CA ASP A 406 -8.78 3.33 -7.41
C ASP A 406 -9.75 2.67 -8.40
N GLU A 407 -10.09 1.40 -8.12
CA GLU A 407 -11.02 0.62 -8.92
C GLU A 407 -12.21 0.15 -8.09
N PRO A 408 -13.41 0.02 -8.70
CA PRO A 408 -14.55 -0.59 -8.03
C PRO A 408 -14.23 -1.99 -7.53
N GLU A 409 -14.75 -2.34 -6.34
CA GLU A 409 -14.49 -3.64 -5.73
C GLU A 409 -14.91 -4.81 -6.62
N GLU A 410 -16.04 -4.65 -7.35
CA GLU A 410 -16.54 -5.63 -8.30
C GLU A 410 -15.51 -5.90 -9.42
N LYS A 411 -14.89 -4.84 -9.97
CA LYS A 411 -13.86 -4.97 -11.00
C LYS A 411 -12.59 -5.63 -10.47
N LEU A 412 -12.20 -5.30 -9.23
CA LEU A 412 -11.06 -5.97 -8.58
C LEU A 412 -11.32 -7.46 -8.39
N VAL A 413 -12.52 -7.85 -7.98
CA VAL A 413 -12.92 -9.27 -7.85
C VAL A 413 -12.82 -10.00 -9.19
N GLU A 414 -13.32 -9.39 -10.27
CA GLU A 414 -13.21 -9.96 -11.61
C GLU A 414 -11.74 -10.16 -12.04
N MET A 415 -10.91 -9.12 -11.84
CA MET A 415 -9.48 -9.19 -12.16
C MET A 415 -8.75 -10.27 -11.34
N LEU A 416 -9.04 -10.38 -10.05
CA LEU A 416 -8.46 -11.40 -9.17
C LEU A 416 -8.87 -12.81 -9.62
N ALA A 417 -10.14 -13.03 -9.99
CA ALA A 417 -10.61 -14.31 -10.51
C ALA A 417 -9.88 -14.70 -11.80
N VAL A 418 -9.70 -13.76 -12.73
CA VAL A 418 -8.91 -13.98 -13.97
C VAL A 418 -7.46 -14.33 -13.65
N LEU A 419 -6.83 -13.62 -12.73
CA LEU A 419 -5.44 -13.85 -12.33
C LEU A 419 -5.24 -15.19 -11.62
N CYS A 420 -6.21 -15.62 -10.80
CA CYS A 420 -6.24 -16.95 -10.20
C CYS A 420 -6.41 -18.05 -11.27
N ALA A 421 -7.33 -17.86 -12.21
CA ALA A 421 -7.54 -18.81 -13.31
C ALA A 421 -6.29 -18.96 -14.21
N ARG A 422 -5.52 -17.87 -14.40
CA ARG A 422 -4.24 -17.89 -15.13
C ARG A 422 -3.06 -18.40 -14.29
N GLY A 423 -3.26 -18.80 -13.05
CA GLY A 423 -2.22 -19.29 -12.14
C GLY A 423 -1.18 -18.24 -11.75
N LYS A 424 -1.50 -16.96 -11.79
CA LYS A 424 -0.62 -15.86 -11.33
C LYS A 424 -0.79 -15.60 -9.84
N LEU A 425 -2.01 -15.71 -9.34
CA LEU A 425 -2.39 -15.58 -7.94
C LEU A 425 -3.03 -16.87 -7.44
N VAL A 426 -3.00 -17.06 -6.14
CA VAL A 426 -3.68 -18.14 -5.44
C VAL A 426 -4.44 -17.56 -4.26
N GLU A 427 -5.72 -17.86 -4.17
CA GLU A 427 -6.53 -17.56 -3.00
C GLU A 427 -6.28 -18.63 -1.92
N ILE A 428 -5.56 -18.25 -0.86
CA ILE A 428 -5.19 -19.15 0.23
C ILE A 428 -6.29 -19.26 1.29
N ALA A 429 -7.05 -18.19 1.48
CA ALA A 429 -8.20 -18.11 2.40
C ALA A 429 -9.22 -17.13 1.79
N PRO A 430 -10.47 -17.07 2.25
CA PRO A 430 -11.49 -16.17 1.71
C PRO A 430 -10.97 -14.74 1.58
N SER A 431 -10.98 -14.23 0.35
CA SER A 431 -10.51 -12.89 -0.03
C SER A 431 -9.05 -12.57 0.33
N ARG A 432 -8.17 -13.58 0.49
CA ARG A 432 -6.74 -13.39 0.75
C ARG A 432 -5.89 -14.09 -0.32
N TYR A 433 -5.01 -13.34 -0.93
CA TYR A 433 -4.26 -13.73 -2.12
C TYR A 433 -2.75 -13.71 -1.90
N LEU A 434 -2.06 -14.70 -2.47
CA LEU A 434 -0.61 -14.75 -2.65
C LEU A 434 -0.28 -14.89 -4.14
N THR A 435 0.94 -14.50 -4.54
CA THR A 435 1.42 -14.89 -5.88
C THR A 435 1.81 -16.36 -5.89
N SER A 436 1.61 -17.02 -7.04
CA SER A 436 2.02 -18.42 -7.21
C SER A 436 3.52 -18.61 -6.96
N SER A 437 4.36 -17.65 -7.39
CA SER A 437 5.81 -17.69 -7.12
C SER A 437 6.16 -17.61 -5.63
N THR A 438 5.40 -16.87 -4.83
CA THR A 438 5.56 -16.86 -3.38
C THR A 438 5.19 -18.20 -2.77
N LEU A 439 4.08 -18.79 -3.22
CA LEU A 439 3.62 -20.09 -2.76
C LEU A 439 4.62 -21.20 -3.12
N ASP A 440 5.18 -21.20 -4.33
CA ASP A 440 6.20 -22.15 -4.80
C ASP A 440 7.48 -22.06 -3.94
N ARG A 441 7.93 -20.86 -3.61
CA ARG A 441 9.07 -20.66 -2.70
C ARG A 441 8.78 -21.22 -1.31
N LEU A 442 7.59 -20.92 -0.76
CA LEU A 442 7.16 -21.43 0.53
C LEU A 442 7.04 -22.96 0.52
N TRP A 443 6.63 -23.54 -0.60
CA TRP A 443 6.65 -24.99 -0.79
C TRP A 443 8.07 -25.54 -0.69
N THR A 444 9.02 -24.98 -1.41
CA THR A 444 10.43 -25.42 -1.38
C THR A 444 11.00 -25.37 0.04
N ASP A 445 10.70 -24.31 0.81
CA ASP A 445 11.11 -24.20 2.20
C ASP A 445 10.44 -25.28 3.08
N CYS A 446 9.15 -25.52 2.88
CA CYS A 446 8.38 -26.54 3.59
C CYS A 446 8.88 -27.96 3.30
N GLU A 447 9.08 -28.28 2.03
CA GLU A 447 9.61 -29.57 1.57
C GLU A 447 11.01 -29.84 2.16
N THR A 448 11.90 -28.85 2.11
CA THR A 448 13.23 -28.95 2.71
C THR A 448 13.16 -29.20 4.22
N MET A 449 12.30 -28.47 4.91
CA MET A 449 12.09 -28.61 6.36
C MET A 449 11.57 -30.00 6.72
N LEU A 450 10.55 -30.48 6.02
CA LEU A 450 9.93 -31.78 6.29
C LEU A 450 10.85 -32.95 5.90
N THR A 451 11.54 -32.86 4.75
CA THR A 451 12.52 -33.85 4.33
C THR A 451 13.63 -34.02 5.38
N LYS A 452 14.14 -32.89 5.91
CA LYS A 452 15.11 -32.94 7.01
C LYS A 452 14.52 -33.59 8.26
N TYR A 453 13.30 -33.23 8.65
CA TYR A 453 12.62 -33.80 9.81
C TYR A 453 12.40 -35.30 9.67
N HIS A 454 11.90 -35.77 8.53
CA HIS A 454 11.67 -37.19 8.29
C HIS A 454 12.96 -38.01 8.31
N ARG A 455 14.08 -37.43 7.86
CA ARG A 455 15.40 -38.08 7.97
C ARG A 455 15.89 -38.17 9.42
N GLU A 456 15.65 -37.13 10.23
CA GLU A 456 16.06 -37.09 11.64
C GLU A 456 15.11 -37.92 12.53
N HIS A 457 13.83 -38.03 12.16
CA HIS A 457 12.78 -38.73 12.90
C HIS A 457 12.01 -39.74 12.03
N PRO A 458 12.67 -40.77 11.49
CA PRO A 458 12.07 -41.68 10.50
C PRO A 458 10.92 -42.53 11.03
N LEU A 459 10.73 -42.58 12.35
CA LEU A 459 9.66 -43.34 13.02
C LEU A 459 8.48 -42.48 13.44
N HIS A 460 8.54 -41.14 13.21
CA HIS A 460 7.42 -40.26 13.48
C HIS A 460 6.50 -40.18 12.26
N THR A 461 5.20 -40.13 12.48
CA THR A 461 4.20 -40.01 11.39
C THR A 461 4.23 -38.66 10.69
N GLY A 462 4.86 -37.65 11.28
CA GLY A 462 5.02 -36.30 10.76
C GLY A 462 5.53 -35.33 11.81
N MET A 463 5.81 -34.10 11.40
CA MET A 463 6.13 -32.99 12.30
C MET A 463 4.87 -32.49 12.97
N ARG A 464 4.91 -32.11 14.25
CA ARG A 464 3.77 -31.51 14.95
C ARG A 464 3.34 -30.22 14.24
N LEU A 465 2.04 -30.06 14.02
CA LEU A 465 1.49 -28.93 13.27
C LEU A 465 1.88 -27.56 13.87
N ALA A 466 1.90 -27.45 15.20
CA ALA A 466 2.36 -26.24 15.89
C ALA A 466 3.82 -25.90 15.59
N GLU A 467 4.68 -26.90 15.49
CA GLU A 467 6.09 -26.73 15.15
C GLU A 467 6.26 -26.36 13.68
N ALA A 468 5.51 -26.99 12.79
CA ALA A 468 5.52 -26.68 11.36
C ALA A 468 5.11 -25.22 11.09
N ARG A 469 4.05 -24.73 11.73
CA ARG A 469 3.61 -23.32 11.68
C ARG A 469 4.71 -22.36 12.11
N GLN A 470 5.39 -22.68 13.20
CA GLN A 470 6.43 -21.83 13.75
C GLN A 470 7.70 -21.78 12.91
N ARG A 471 8.05 -22.91 12.26
CA ARG A 471 9.26 -23.02 11.44
C ARG A 471 9.05 -22.48 10.03
N LEU A 472 7.85 -22.65 9.45
CA LEU A 472 7.52 -22.24 8.10
C LEU A 472 7.45 -20.71 7.97
N LEU A 473 6.77 -20.04 8.90
CA LEU A 473 6.51 -18.61 8.82
C LEU A 473 6.86 -17.87 10.11
N ARG A 474 7.28 -16.59 9.96
CA ARG A 474 7.63 -15.70 11.07
C ARG A 474 6.81 -14.41 11.01
N GLY A 475 6.70 -13.72 12.14
CA GLY A 475 6.03 -12.42 12.20
C GLY A 475 4.52 -12.52 11.92
N LYS A 476 3.98 -11.52 11.23
CA LYS A 476 2.55 -11.42 10.85
C LYS A 476 2.13 -12.56 9.90
N ALA A 477 3.01 -12.99 9.01
CA ALA A 477 2.74 -14.08 8.07
C ALA A 477 2.34 -15.39 8.75
N ARG A 478 2.65 -15.56 10.05
CA ARG A 478 2.28 -16.75 10.81
C ARG A 478 0.77 -17.02 10.83
N GLU A 479 -0.06 -15.99 10.74
CA GLU A 479 -1.53 -16.12 10.66
C GLU A 479 -1.98 -16.88 9.40
N ASN A 480 -1.17 -16.85 8.34
CA ASN A 480 -1.45 -17.53 7.08
C ASN A 480 -0.94 -18.97 7.04
N ALA A 481 -0.21 -19.44 8.07
CA ALA A 481 0.45 -20.74 8.05
C ALA A 481 -0.52 -21.91 7.81
N ASP A 482 -1.68 -21.89 8.46
CA ASP A 482 -2.70 -22.93 8.30
C ASP A 482 -3.29 -22.95 6.90
N ALA A 483 -3.59 -21.78 6.37
CA ALA A 483 -4.13 -21.64 5.02
C ALA A 483 -3.13 -22.11 3.96
N ILE A 484 -1.85 -21.78 4.13
CA ILE A 484 -0.78 -22.19 3.22
C ILE A 484 -0.55 -23.72 3.30
N LEU A 485 -0.48 -24.31 4.50
CA LEU A 485 -0.36 -25.76 4.66
C LEU A 485 -1.57 -26.50 4.08
N ALA A 486 -2.78 -25.95 4.27
CA ALA A 486 -4.00 -26.49 3.68
C ALA A 486 -3.99 -26.41 2.13
N CYS A 487 -3.40 -25.35 1.55
CA CYS A 487 -3.18 -25.28 0.08
C CYS A 487 -2.27 -26.42 -0.39
N PHE A 488 -1.14 -26.64 0.26
CA PHE A 488 -0.23 -27.73 -0.10
C PHE A 488 -0.88 -29.11 0.05
N ALA A 489 -1.75 -29.28 1.05
CA ALA A 489 -2.50 -30.53 1.22
C ALA A 489 -3.55 -30.71 0.11
N ARG A 490 -4.26 -29.65 -0.31
CA ARG A 490 -5.19 -29.70 -1.45
C ARG A 490 -4.51 -30.04 -2.78
N GLU A 491 -3.26 -29.62 -2.92
CA GLU A 491 -2.41 -29.96 -4.08
C GLU A 491 -1.83 -31.38 -3.99
N GLY A 492 -2.12 -32.14 -2.92
CA GLY A 492 -1.60 -33.49 -2.74
C GLY A 492 -0.11 -33.56 -2.39
N LYS A 493 0.49 -32.45 -1.99
CA LYS A 493 1.92 -32.36 -1.61
C LYS A 493 2.16 -32.73 -0.13
N LEU A 494 1.17 -32.52 0.72
CA LEU A 494 1.22 -32.81 2.15
C LEU A 494 0.06 -33.70 2.60
N THR A 495 0.33 -34.51 3.63
CA THR A 495 -0.70 -35.13 4.47
C THR A 495 -0.81 -34.34 5.75
N LEU A 496 -2.03 -33.82 6.03
CA LEU A 496 -2.33 -33.08 7.26
C LEU A 496 -3.30 -33.89 8.11
N THR A 497 -2.97 -33.99 9.40
CA THR A 497 -3.87 -34.48 10.44
C THR A 497 -4.13 -33.34 11.45
N ALA A 498 -4.98 -33.58 12.46
CA ALA A 498 -5.23 -32.59 13.50
C ALA A 498 -3.96 -32.16 14.26
N GLU A 499 -2.96 -33.04 14.34
CA GLU A 499 -1.76 -32.81 15.16
C GLU A 499 -0.46 -32.76 14.37
N HIS A 500 -0.39 -33.38 13.18
CA HIS A 500 0.84 -33.57 12.42
C HIS A 500 0.71 -33.21 10.94
N CYS A 501 1.84 -32.84 10.35
CA CYS A 501 1.98 -32.71 8.90
C CYS A 501 3.19 -33.53 8.41
N ALA A 502 3.06 -34.16 7.24
CA ALA A 502 4.09 -34.95 6.59
C ALA A 502 4.07 -34.70 5.08
N LEU A 503 5.17 -35.01 4.38
CA LEU A 503 5.17 -35.10 2.92
C LEU A 503 4.22 -36.22 2.48
N ALA A 504 3.51 -36.01 1.39
CA ALA A 504 2.47 -36.97 0.93
C ALA A 504 3.01 -38.36 0.58
N ASP A 505 4.26 -38.43 0.16
CA ASP A 505 4.98 -39.66 -0.19
C ASP A 505 5.70 -40.30 1.00
N PHE A 506 5.69 -39.63 2.17
CA PHE A 506 6.33 -40.18 3.37
C PHE A 506 5.44 -41.18 4.09
N SER A 507 6.02 -42.33 4.39
CA SER A 507 5.41 -43.36 5.22
C SER A 507 6.44 -43.97 6.17
N VAL A 508 6.00 -44.33 7.37
CA VAL A 508 6.87 -44.97 8.35
C VAL A 508 7.04 -46.44 8.00
N HIS A 509 8.24 -46.81 7.60
CA HIS A 509 8.59 -48.20 7.33
C HIS A 509 9.43 -48.76 8.46
N LEU A 510 8.89 -49.73 9.16
CA LEU A 510 9.62 -50.43 10.23
C LEU A 510 10.43 -51.60 9.66
N THR A 511 11.67 -51.72 10.08
CA THR A 511 12.45 -52.93 9.84
C THR A 511 11.91 -54.07 10.68
N LYS A 512 12.22 -55.33 10.30
CA LYS A 512 11.82 -56.49 11.10
C LYS A 512 12.21 -56.38 12.57
N ARG A 513 13.37 -55.80 12.86
CA ARG A 513 13.90 -55.57 14.23
C ARG A 513 13.04 -54.51 14.95
N GLN A 514 12.73 -53.39 14.27
CA GLN A 514 11.90 -52.33 14.85
C GLN A 514 10.46 -52.80 15.11
N SER A 515 9.89 -53.63 14.22
CA SER A 515 8.59 -54.25 14.43
C SER A 515 8.59 -55.15 15.66
N ALA A 516 9.66 -55.96 15.84
CA ALA A 516 9.77 -56.83 17.04
C ALA A 516 9.92 -55.99 18.32
N ILE A 517 10.69 -54.90 18.31
CA ILE A 517 10.81 -54.00 19.47
C ILE A 517 9.43 -53.35 19.77
N ARG A 518 8.74 -52.88 18.76
CA ARG A 518 7.40 -52.26 18.90
C ARG A 518 6.39 -53.25 19.55
N GLU A 519 6.30 -54.46 19.02
CA GLU A 519 5.40 -55.48 19.53
C GLU A 519 5.71 -55.83 20.98
N GLU A 520 6.97 -55.98 21.33
CA GLU A 520 7.40 -56.30 22.68
C GLU A 520 7.10 -55.17 23.68
N LEU A 521 7.31 -53.89 23.27
CA LEU A 521 6.96 -52.72 24.10
C LEU A 521 5.45 -52.65 24.37
N LEU A 522 4.63 -52.76 23.30
CA LEU A 522 3.18 -52.73 23.43
C LEU A 522 2.65 -53.93 24.28
N ARG A 523 3.19 -55.13 24.02
CA ARG A 523 2.84 -56.34 24.77
C ARG A 523 3.14 -56.17 26.28
N THR A 524 4.33 -55.62 26.60
CA THR A 524 4.77 -55.41 27.99
C THR A 524 3.93 -54.34 28.68
N CYS A 525 3.63 -53.23 28.01
CA CYS A 525 2.75 -52.19 28.58
C CYS A 525 1.33 -52.66 28.75
N ARG A 526 0.77 -53.44 27.80
CA ARG A 526 -0.57 -54.05 27.91
C ARG A 526 -0.64 -55.05 29.05
N ALA A 527 0.38 -55.91 29.19
CA ALA A 527 0.45 -56.86 30.30
C ALA A 527 0.57 -56.20 31.68
N ALA A 528 1.20 -55.04 31.75
CA ALA A 528 1.29 -54.23 32.98
C ALA A 528 -0.04 -53.56 33.34
N GLY A 529 -0.97 -53.43 32.37
CA GLY A 529 -2.26 -52.77 32.57
C GLY A 529 -2.10 -51.32 33.02
N ILE A 530 -3.00 -50.85 33.88
CA ILE A 530 -2.98 -49.47 34.40
C ILE A 530 -1.81 -49.16 35.35
N LEU A 531 -1.10 -50.19 35.82
CA LEU A 531 0.10 -50.01 36.62
C LEU A 531 1.24 -49.39 35.83
N GLY A 532 1.21 -49.55 34.50
CA GLY A 532 2.19 -48.99 33.58
C GLY A 532 3.60 -49.56 33.77
N LYS A 533 4.52 -49.00 32.99
CA LYS A 533 5.97 -49.30 33.10
C LYS A 533 6.79 -48.00 32.94
N LYS A 534 7.87 -47.91 33.71
CA LYS A 534 8.83 -46.80 33.54
C LYS A 534 9.59 -46.95 32.22
N GLN A 535 9.85 -45.84 31.56
CA GLN A 535 10.54 -45.81 30.26
C GLN A 535 11.93 -46.51 30.33
N ASP A 536 12.68 -46.25 31.39
CA ASP A 536 13.99 -46.89 31.61
C ASP A 536 13.86 -48.42 31.78
N ALA A 537 12.83 -48.90 32.48
CA ALA A 537 12.57 -50.32 32.66
C ALA A 537 12.16 -50.99 31.34
N LEU A 538 11.42 -50.30 30.46
CA LEU A 538 11.11 -50.76 29.10
C LEU A 538 12.37 -50.89 28.24
N CYS A 539 13.25 -49.88 28.27
CA CYS A 539 14.50 -49.92 27.52
C CYS A 539 15.48 -50.97 28.10
N ALA A 540 15.40 -51.28 29.38
CA ALA A 540 16.24 -52.31 30.00
C ALA A 540 15.89 -53.75 29.59
N LEU A 541 14.71 -53.99 29.00
CA LEU A 541 14.29 -55.30 28.46
C LEU A 541 15.12 -55.75 27.27
N PHE A 542 15.80 -54.80 26.61
CA PHE A 542 16.56 -55.02 25.38
C PHE A 542 18.04 -55.01 25.64
N ASP A 543 18.81 -55.73 24.80
CA ASP A 543 20.25 -55.73 24.81
C ASP A 543 20.81 -54.30 24.63
N LYS A 544 22.02 -54.05 25.15
CA LYS A 544 22.66 -52.72 25.06
C LYS A 544 22.70 -52.12 23.63
N LYS A 545 22.86 -52.99 22.61
CA LYS A 545 22.89 -52.59 21.19
C LYS A 545 21.52 -52.12 20.65
N ASP A 546 20.42 -52.54 21.31
CA ASP A 546 19.04 -52.24 20.89
C ASP A 546 18.41 -51.11 21.70
N ARG A 547 19.02 -50.67 22.80
CA ARG A 547 18.45 -49.63 23.68
C ARG A 547 18.23 -48.31 23.01
N VAL A 548 19.11 -47.89 22.10
CA VAL A 548 18.97 -46.63 21.33
C VAL A 548 17.75 -46.73 20.41
N GLU A 549 17.57 -47.87 19.74
CA GLU A 549 16.42 -48.12 18.86
C GLU A 549 15.13 -48.25 19.63
N CYS A 550 15.17 -48.87 20.82
CA CYS A 550 14.05 -48.95 21.74
C CYS A 550 13.61 -47.56 22.24
N ALA A 551 14.56 -46.68 22.58
CA ALA A 551 14.27 -45.32 23.00
C ALA A 551 13.55 -44.53 21.88
N ARG A 552 14.06 -44.64 20.63
CA ARG A 552 13.43 -44.04 19.44
C ARG A 552 12.04 -44.61 19.18
N MET A 553 11.85 -45.92 19.33
CA MET A 553 10.55 -46.57 19.18
C MET A 553 9.56 -46.14 20.29
N LEU A 554 10.02 -45.98 21.51
CA LEU A 554 9.22 -45.44 22.62
C LEU A 554 8.76 -44.02 22.33
N GLU A 555 9.67 -43.16 21.86
CA GLU A 555 9.34 -41.78 21.43
C GLU A 555 8.30 -41.79 20.29
N SER A 556 8.45 -42.69 19.33
CA SER A 556 7.49 -42.86 18.26
C SER A 556 6.12 -43.27 18.77
N LEU A 557 6.04 -44.31 19.62
CA LEU A 557 4.78 -44.80 20.20
C LEU A 557 4.09 -43.77 21.09
N LEU A 558 4.85 -42.91 21.76
CA LEU A 558 4.33 -41.78 22.53
C LEU A 558 3.82 -40.66 21.59
N SER A 559 4.51 -40.42 20.49
CA SER A 559 4.11 -39.40 19.49
C SER A 559 2.86 -39.81 18.70
N THR A 560 2.67 -41.12 18.43
CA THR A 560 1.47 -41.66 17.77
C THR A 560 0.30 -41.83 18.74
N GLY A 561 0.53 -41.68 20.02
CA GLY A 561 -0.50 -41.88 21.07
C GLY A 561 -0.81 -43.36 21.38
N GLU A 562 -0.05 -44.32 20.82
CA GLU A 562 -0.21 -45.74 21.16
C GLU A 562 0.22 -46.04 22.60
N LEU A 563 1.20 -45.30 23.11
CA LEU A 563 1.55 -45.21 24.53
C LEU A 563 1.23 -43.81 25.05
N VAL A 564 0.81 -43.74 26.30
CA VAL A 564 0.45 -42.49 26.99
C VAL A 564 1.26 -42.37 28.27
N LEU A 565 1.77 -41.18 28.57
CA LEU A 565 2.45 -40.87 29.82
C LEU A 565 1.45 -40.49 30.90
N LEU A 566 1.29 -41.32 31.92
CA LEU A 566 0.56 -40.96 33.13
C LEU A 566 1.37 -40.00 34.00
N THR A 567 2.68 -40.20 34.09
CA THR A 567 3.67 -39.30 34.68
C THR A 567 4.83 -39.13 33.72
N PRO A 568 5.76 -38.18 33.92
CA PRO A 568 6.93 -38.00 33.01
C PRO A 568 7.73 -39.29 32.76
N GLU A 569 7.63 -40.28 33.63
CA GLU A 569 8.40 -41.53 33.54
C GLU A 569 7.55 -42.77 33.26
N LEU A 570 6.25 -42.72 33.51
CA LEU A 570 5.37 -43.91 33.52
C LEU A 570 4.50 -43.96 32.26
N CYS A 571 4.70 -45.01 31.46
CA CYS A 571 3.95 -45.26 30.22
C CYS A 571 2.84 -46.29 30.44
N VAL A 572 1.68 -46.07 29.82
CA VAL A 572 0.54 -46.99 29.74
C VAL A 572 0.15 -47.12 28.26
N GLU A 573 -0.27 -48.30 27.86
CA GLU A 573 -0.77 -48.54 26.50
C GLU A 573 -2.18 -47.92 26.35
N LYS A 574 -2.46 -47.29 25.23
CA LYS A 574 -3.67 -46.50 24.97
C LYS A 574 -4.95 -47.29 25.18
N SER A 575 -5.03 -48.54 24.72
CA SER A 575 -6.24 -49.36 24.89
C SER A 575 -6.58 -49.67 26.36
N VAL A 576 -5.57 -49.73 27.22
CA VAL A 576 -5.78 -49.87 28.67
C VAL A 576 -6.39 -48.59 29.25
N LEU A 577 -5.92 -47.45 28.81
CA LEU A 577 -6.46 -46.15 29.23
C LEU A 577 -7.88 -45.96 28.70
N ASP A 578 -8.16 -46.34 27.45
CA ASP A 578 -9.51 -46.29 26.85
C ASP A 578 -10.51 -47.13 27.63
N ALA A 579 -10.07 -48.29 28.15
CA ALA A 579 -10.91 -49.09 29.03
C ALA A 579 -11.21 -48.41 30.40
N VAL A 580 -10.27 -47.60 30.89
CA VAL A 580 -10.50 -46.78 32.11
C VAL A 580 -11.43 -45.62 31.77
N ASP A 581 -11.24 -44.94 30.62
CA ASP A 581 -12.11 -43.88 30.14
C ASP A 581 -13.57 -44.35 30.05
N ALA A 582 -13.81 -45.53 29.47
CA ALA A 582 -15.15 -46.13 29.42
C ALA A 582 -15.77 -46.38 30.84
N ARG A 583 -14.95 -46.79 31.81
CA ARG A 583 -15.43 -46.99 33.20
C ARG A 583 -15.73 -45.66 33.88
N VAL A 584 -14.90 -44.64 33.68
CA VAL A 584 -15.12 -43.29 34.22
C VAL A 584 -16.40 -42.70 33.65
N LYS A 585 -16.62 -42.88 32.34
CA LYS A 585 -17.85 -42.43 31.67
C LYS A 585 -19.08 -43.11 32.25
N ALA A 586 -19.09 -44.44 32.30
CA ALA A 586 -20.20 -45.21 32.88
C ALA A 586 -20.49 -44.85 34.33
N TRP A 587 -19.48 -44.51 35.13
CA TRP A 587 -19.66 -44.05 36.51
C TRP A 587 -20.46 -42.75 36.55
N PHE A 588 -20.10 -41.77 35.75
CA PHE A 588 -20.77 -40.46 35.74
C PHE A 588 -22.14 -40.45 35.05
N GLU A 589 -22.54 -41.53 34.39
CA GLU A 589 -23.93 -41.71 33.93
C GLU A 589 -24.91 -41.89 35.10
N THR A 590 -24.43 -42.37 36.28
CA THR A 590 -25.25 -42.70 37.44
C THR A 590 -24.86 -41.96 38.72
N HIS A 591 -23.71 -41.28 38.75
CA HIS A 591 -23.18 -40.60 39.92
C HIS A 591 -22.64 -39.22 39.55
N ASP A 592 -22.85 -38.22 40.40
CA ASP A 592 -22.38 -36.84 40.19
C ASP A 592 -20.93 -36.62 40.67
N THR A 593 -20.40 -37.54 41.47
CA THR A 593 -19.08 -37.43 42.11
C THR A 593 -18.35 -38.76 42.08
N LEU A 594 -17.02 -38.70 42.17
CA LEU A 594 -16.15 -39.87 42.22
C LEU A 594 -15.08 -39.63 43.30
N THR A 595 -15.04 -40.52 44.32
CA THR A 595 -14.00 -40.51 45.34
C THR A 595 -12.81 -41.37 44.93
N LEU A 596 -11.63 -41.12 45.52
CA LEU A 596 -10.44 -41.96 45.30
C LEU A 596 -10.69 -43.43 45.69
N GLY A 597 -11.50 -43.70 46.74
CA GLY A 597 -11.84 -45.05 47.18
C GLY A 597 -12.69 -45.82 46.17
N GLU A 598 -13.75 -45.18 45.65
CA GLU A 598 -14.63 -45.74 44.63
C GLU A 598 -13.85 -45.99 43.31
N PHE A 599 -13.01 -45.07 42.91
CA PHE A 599 -12.19 -45.22 41.69
C PHE A 599 -11.17 -46.36 41.84
N ARG A 600 -10.50 -46.47 43.01
CA ARG A 600 -9.60 -47.58 43.32
C ARG A 600 -10.32 -48.94 43.19
N ASP A 601 -11.49 -49.04 43.77
CA ASP A 601 -12.27 -50.28 43.79
C ASP A 601 -12.81 -50.64 42.41
N ALA A 602 -13.24 -49.63 41.63
CA ALA A 602 -13.66 -49.79 40.25
C ALA A 602 -12.52 -50.25 39.32
N LEU A 603 -11.27 -49.82 39.57
CA LEU A 603 -10.11 -50.26 38.81
C LEU A 603 -9.46 -51.55 39.34
N GLY A 604 -9.74 -51.98 40.56
CA GLY A 604 -9.09 -53.12 41.21
C GLY A 604 -7.58 -52.89 41.39
N THR A 605 -7.15 -51.68 41.73
CA THR A 605 -5.74 -51.29 41.83
C THR A 605 -5.39 -50.78 43.24
N SER A 606 -4.11 -50.42 43.46
CA SER A 606 -3.70 -49.77 44.71
C SER A 606 -4.15 -48.31 44.79
N ARG A 607 -4.23 -47.79 46.02
CA ARG A 607 -4.61 -46.39 46.26
C ARG A 607 -3.68 -45.39 45.53
N ASP A 608 -2.37 -45.65 45.53
CA ASP A 608 -1.36 -44.78 44.92
C ASP A 608 -1.49 -44.75 43.39
N HIS A 609 -1.74 -45.90 42.75
CA HIS A 609 -1.97 -45.96 41.31
C HIS A 609 -3.30 -45.32 40.89
N ALA A 610 -4.36 -45.53 41.66
CA ALA A 610 -5.64 -44.84 41.42
C ALA A 610 -5.47 -43.31 41.52
N LEU A 611 -4.67 -42.84 42.48
CA LEU A 611 -4.37 -41.41 42.60
C LEU A 611 -3.61 -40.88 41.38
N LEU A 612 -2.57 -41.58 40.90
CA LEU A 612 -1.79 -41.18 39.71
C LEU A 612 -2.69 -41.04 38.48
N VAL A 613 -3.62 -41.98 38.28
CA VAL A 613 -4.54 -41.90 37.12
C VAL A 613 -5.54 -40.76 37.30
N LEU A 614 -6.05 -40.50 38.48
CA LEU A 614 -6.93 -39.35 38.76
C LEU A 614 -6.19 -38.03 38.57
N GLU A 615 -4.94 -37.91 39.01
CA GLU A 615 -4.10 -36.72 38.78
C GLU A 615 -3.79 -36.49 37.27
N TYR A 616 -3.67 -37.57 36.48
CA TYR A 616 -3.57 -37.47 35.04
C TYR A 616 -4.84 -36.87 34.44
N TYR A 617 -6.04 -37.30 34.85
CA TYR A 617 -7.29 -36.72 34.40
C TYR A 617 -7.50 -35.29 34.89
N ASP A 618 -7.11 -34.97 36.12
CA ASP A 618 -7.16 -33.60 36.67
C ASP A 618 -6.28 -32.66 35.83
N ARG A 619 -5.04 -33.08 35.50
CA ARG A 619 -4.10 -32.29 34.65
C ARG A 619 -4.61 -32.06 33.23
N ARG A 620 -5.36 -33.02 32.68
CA ARG A 620 -5.97 -32.87 31.34
C ARG A 620 -7.29 -32.10 31.37
N GLY A 621 -7.82 -31.76 32.54
CA GLY A 621 -9.10 -31.08 32.67
C GLY A 621 -10.30 -32.00 32.36
N ILE A 622 -10.10 -33.30 32.27
CA ILE A 622 -11.15 -34.30 32.09
C ILE A 622 -11.97 -34.42 33.38
N LEU A 623 -11.30 -34.47 34.52
CA LEU A 623 -11.90 -34.38 35.83
C LEU A 623 -11.46 -33.10 36.54
N ARG A 624 -12.27 -32.66 37.51
CA ARG A 624 -11.98 -31.52 38.37
C ARG A 624 -12.09 -31.97 39.84
N ARG A 625 -11.03 -31.75 40.60
CA ARG A 625 -11.00 -32.06 42.03
C ARG A 625 -11.75 -31.00 42.84
N GLU A 626 -12.68 -31.42 43.68
CA GLU A 626 -13.41 -30.59 44.66
C GLU A 626 -13.30 -31.23 46.04
N GLY A 627 -12.31 -30.83 46.82
CA GLY A 627 -12.01 -31.46 48.13
C GLY A 627 -11.56 -32.90 47.97
N ASP A 628 -12.33 -33.85 48.52
CA ASP A 628 -12.05 -35.29 48.49
C ASP A 628 -12.73 -36.02 47.30
N VAL A 629 -13.55 -35.31 46.54
CA VAL A 629 -14.25 -35.87 45.37
C VAL A 629 -13.79 -35.23 44.06
N ARG A 630 -14.12 -35.85 42.95
CA ARG A 630 -13.95 -35.36 41.60
C ARG A 630 -15.29 -35.29 40.88
N ARG A 631 -15.41 -34.30 39.98
CA ARG A 631 -16.55 -34.10 39.09
C ARG A 631 -16.07 -34.02 37.64
N PRO A 632 -16.96 -34.19 36.66
CA PRO A 632 -16.62 -33.91 35.26
C PRO A 632 -16.00 -32.53 35.07
N GLY A 633 -14.86 -32.46 34.40
CA GLY A 633 -14.15 -31.22 34.09
C GLY A 633 -14.61 -30.64 32.77
N ALA A 634 -14.01 -29.50 32.37
CA ALA A 634 -14.34 -28.79 31.12
C ALA A 634 -14.08 -29.63 29.86
N ARG A 635 -13.18 -30.60 29.91
CA ARG A 635 -12.82 -31.49 28.79
C ARG A 635 -13.35 -32.92 28.94
N PHE A 636 -14.35 -33.14 29.82
CA PHE A 636 -14.93 -34.46 30.04
C PHE A 636 -15.49 -35.07 28.73
N GLY A 637 -16.09 -34.27 27.85
CA GLY A 637 -16.58 -34.72 26.55
C GLY A 637 -15.51 -35.27 25.60
N GLU A 638 -14.21 -35.11 25.88
CA GLU A 638 -13.13 -35.70 25.08
C GLU A 638 -13.02 -37.24 25.29
N ILE A 639 -13.47 -37.76 26.40
CA ILE A 639 -13.56 -39.22 26.62
C ILE A 639 -14.90 -39.80 26.15
N GLU A 640 -15.83 -38.95 25.70
CA GLU A 640 -17.12 -39.35 25.15
C GLU A 640 -17.05 -39.68 23.65
N LYS A 641 -16.01 -39.20 22.95
CA LYS A 641 -15.74 -39.45 21.52
C LYS A 641 -14.73 -40.56 21.35
#